data_3b52fba1d219c2d70c4a2ee551371fb3
#
_entry.id   3b52fba1d219c2d70c4a2ee551371fb3
#
_cell.length_a   1.000
_cell.length_b   1.000
_cell.length_c   1.000
_cell.angle_alpha   90.00
_cell.angle_beta   90.00
_cell.angle_gamma   90.00
#
_symmetry.space_group_name_H-M   'P 1'
#
loop_
_entity.id
_entity.type
_entity.pdbx_description
1 polymer ?
#
loop_
_entity_poly.entity_id
_entity_poly.type
_entity_poly.pdbx_seq_one_letter_code
_entity_poly.pdbx_strand_id
1 'polypeptide(L)'
;FAPEKPMTEVQRRDVWGQESETMMMGYRLPGANTKESTMAKLVTGILYNAQAGLIDLDLNQQQKVLDAGAYSTEWKEYSVLTLSADPRDGQTLEECEQLLLAEIEKLKRGEFDEWLIKAVVNDYELSRTKSFESNTGRASAFVNTFVKGVDWGNYLNEYKVMEKITKQEVIEFANKYLGNNNYAVIYKRKGEDKNIKKVDKPAITPIEANRETQSVFLKKFMELPSSRVQPDFIDYNKRISNQALGSNVPFAYIKNEENNLFELYYIFDMGSANDLYLTLAINYLPYLGTDKYSASDLQKEFFKYGLSFNVYTSSDRVYVSLSGLESNLDKGVELFEHVLSAVQPDNKAYKELVNGMIKERVDAKTNKSAIFNSAMASYARYGSFSPVTDLLTEKELNNTLPADLTNKIKTLSTYKHRIFYYGQRSQDEVKTVLAKYHKTNENLLDYPTAKKYTEQETKTNKVYFVNYPMVQAQVMFMGKDETFNKTTLPAARLFNEYFGSGLSSIVFQEIRETKALAYSAYANYTTPANKDEAHYVRAFVGTQADKMQMAIEAMLEIMNNMPQAEEQFNASIESVTKQIESERITRANIFWSYENAKRRGLTTDIRRDIYTEVRGMTLQDLQQFFNDHIADNTYTIIVMGDKTKLDLAYLQSIGEFKELTLEEIFGY
;
A
#
# COMPACT_ATOMS: atom_id res chain seq x y z
N PHE A 1 -11.94 22.84 28.18
CA PHE A 1 -10.92 21.93 28.74
C PHE A 1 -9.80 22.76 29.36
N ALA A 2 -9.25 22.31 30.52
CA ALA A 2 -8.05 22.89 31.06
C ALA A 2 -6.85 22.48 30.17
N PRO A 3 -5.88 23.39 29.93
CA PRO A 3 -4.68 23.01 29.20
C PRO A 3 -3.91 21.88 29.92
N GLU A 4 -3.37 20.97 29.15
CA GLU A 4 -2.50 19.93 29.68
C GLU A 4 -1.22 20.53 30.30
N LYS A 5 -0.77 19.97 31.42
CA LYS A 5 0.46 20.43 32.06
C LYS A 5 1.66 20.17 31.15
N PRO A 6 2.67 21.07 31.12
CA PRO A 6 3.91 20.82 30.41
C PRO A 6 4.57 19.53 30.90
N MET A 7 5.12 18.75 29.96
CA MET A 7 5.98 17.62 30.31
C MET A 7 7.36 18.13 30.71
N THR A 8 7.83 17.71 31.89
CA THR A 8 9.11 18.11 32.46
C THR A 8 10.08 16.95 32.66
N GLU A 9 9.61 15.73 32.38
CA GLU A 9 10.36 14.48 32.40
C GLU A 9 9.92 13.56 31.27
N VAL A 10 10.82 12.67 30.84
CA VAL A 10 10.52 11.67 29.82
C VAL A 10 9.53 10.65 30.35
N GLN A 11 8.42 10.50 29.64
CA GLN A 11 7.41 9.48 29.93
C GLN A 11 7.73 8.20 29.17
N ARG A 12 8.20 7.15 29.84
CA ARG A 12 8.51 5.86 29.23
C ARG A 12 7.42 4.84 29.51
N ARG A 13 7.08 4.05 28.48
CA ARG A 13 6.15 2.92 28.60
C ARG A 13 6.66 1.76 27.75
N ASP A 14 6.66 0.55 28.35
CA ASP A 14 6.84 -0.70 27.63
C ASP A 14 5.47 -1.30 27.34
N VAL A 15 5.27 -1.74 26.11
CA VAL A 15 4.12 -2.55 25.69
C VAL A 15 4.63 -3.84 25.08
N TRP A 16 3.92 -4.94 25.30
CA TRP A 16 4.37 -6.27 24.89
C TRP A 16 3.43 -6.89 23.87
N GLY A 17 3.97 -7.60 22.90
CA GLY A 17 3.21 -8.32 21.90
C GLY A 17 4.06 -9.29 21.11
N GLN A 18 3.41 -10.16 20.34
CA GLN A 18 4.09 -11.24 19.62
C GLN A 18 4.90 -10.78 18.39
N GLU A 19 4.49 -9.68 17.77
CA GLU A 19 5.14 -9.15 16.58
C GLU A 19 6.50 -8.51 16.91
N SER A 20 7.29 -8.19 15.88
CA SER A 20 8.62 -7.58 16.00
C SER A 20 8.65 -6.33 16.87
N GLU A 21 9.79 -6.04 17.42
CA GLU A 21 10.03 -4.85 18.24
C GLU A 21 10.02 -3.59 17.39
N THR A 22 9.49 -2.51 17.96
CA THR A 22 9.51 -1.15 17.39
C THR A 22 9.45 -0.12 18.50
N MET A 23 9.95 1.08 18.24
CA MET A 23 9.81 2.19 19.18
C MET A 23 9.16 3.40 18.52
N MET A 24 8.48 4.18 19.35
CA MET A 24 7.87 5.44 18.93
C MET A 24 8.05 6.49 20.02
N MET A 25 8.50 7.68 19.64
CA MET A 25 8.59 8.82 20.56
C MET A 25 7.85 10.03 20.01
N GLY A 26 7.32 10.88 20.90
CA GLY A 26 6.50 12.02 20.49
C GLY A 26 6.70 13.25 21.35
N TYR A 27 6.82 14.41 20.67
CA TYR A 27 6.86 15.73 21.28
C TYR A 27 5.49 16.41 21.09
N ARG A 28 4.90 16.88 22.21
CA ARG A 28 3.66 17.65 22.15
C ARG A 28 3.96 19.10 21.83
N LEU A 29 3.26 19.63 20.85
CA LEU A 29 3.42 20.98 20.31
C LEU A 29 2.08 21.73 20.31
N PRO A 30 2.08 23.05 20.17
CA PRO A 30 0.83 23.83 19.96
C PRO A 30 0.02 23.31 18.79
N GLY A 31 -1.30 23.47 18.88
CA GLY A 31 -2.24 22.95 17.91
C GLY A 31 -2.23 23.64 16.55
N ALA A 32 -3.08 23.17 15.66
CA ALA A 32 -3.26 23.72 14.32
C ALA A 32 -3.54 25.23 14.34
N ASN A 33 -3.31 25.90 13.21
CA ASN A 33 -3.50 27.35 13.05
C ASN A 33 -2.55 28.22 13.91
N THR A 34 -1.40 27.69 14.32
CA THR A 34 -0.32 28.41 15.01
C THR A 34 0.94 28.46 14.15
N LYS A 35 1.82 29.43 14.39
CA LYS A 35 3.15 29.46 13.73
C LYS A 35 3.96 28.21 14.09
N GLU A 36 3.78 27.72 15.29
CA GLU A 36 4.46 26.51 15.77
C GLU A 36 4.04 25.25 15.05
N SER A 37 2.75 25.11 14.69
CA SER A 37 2.29 23.95 13.91
C SER A 37 2.87 23.96 12.48
N THR A 38 2.91 25.13 11.84
CA THR A 38 3.56 25.30 10.54
C THR A 38 5.07 24.99 10.62
N MET A 39 5.74 25.43 11.68
CA MET A 39 7.15 25.14 11.93
C MET A 39 7.38 23.64 12.18
N ALA A 40 6.48 22.99 12.94
CA ALA A 40 6.57 21.56 13.18
C ALA A 40 6.53 20.73 11.89
N LYS A 41 5.68 21.10 10.93
CA LYS A 41 5.69 20.46 9.59
C LYS A 41 7.03 20.61 8.90
N LEU A 42 7.56 21.82 8.85
CA LEU A 42 8.86 22.09 8.21
C LEU A 42 9.98 21.29 8.87
N VAL A 43 10.03 21.30 10.20
CA VAL A 43 11.02 20.53 11.00
C VAL A 43 10.87 19.02 10.74
N THR A 44 9.64 18.52 10.65
CA THR A 44 9.39 17.12 10.28
C THR A 44 10.01 16.80 8.92
N GLY A 45 9.77 17.62 7.91
CA GLY A 45 10.33 17.41 6.56
C GLY A 45 11.87 17.54 6.50
N ILE A 46 12.48 18.34 7.36
CA ILE A 46 13.95 18.42 7.49
C ILE A 46 14.50 17.15 8.16
N LEU A 47 13.80 16.61 9.17
CA LEU A 47 14.17 15.35 9.82
C LEU A 47 13.95 14.15 8.89
N TYR A 48 12.79 14.08 8.24
CA TYR A 48 12.38 12.95 7.41
C TYR A 48 11.43 13.39 6.30
N ASN A 49 11.78 13.08 5.07
CA ASN A 49 10.95 13.31 3.87
C ASN A 49 10.96 12.12 2.89
N ALA A 50 11.39 10.96 3.35
CA ALA A 50 11.54 9.72 2.61
C ALA A 50 12.63 9.76 1.51
N GLN A 51 13.50 10.79 1.48
CA GLN A 51 14.52 10.92 0.46
C GLN A 51 15.83 11.58 0.96
N ALA A 52 15.75 12.78 1.53
CA ALA A 52 16.94 13.58 1.84
C ALA A 52 16.90 14.26 3.22
N GLY A 53 16.00 13.84 4.12
CA GLY A 53 16.00 14.29 5.51
C GLY A 53 17.18 13.73 6.31
N LEU A 54 17.41 14.25 7.50
CA LEU A 54 18.51 13.80 8.36
C LEU A 54 18.38 12.30 8.70
N ILE A 55 17.18 11.85 9.07
CA ILE A 55 16.88 10.44 9.36
C ILE A 55 17.05 9.58 8.11
N ASP A 56 16.57 10.09 6.95
CA ASP A 56 16.70 9.38 5.67
C ASP A 56 18.16 9.06 5.32
N LEU A 57 19.02 10.08 5.39
CA LEU A 57 20.40 9.97 4.96
C LEU A 57 21.30 9.30 5.99
N ASP A 58 21.10 9.60 7.28
CA ASP A 58 22.02 9.20 8.32
C ASP A 58 21.66 7.89 9.03
N LEU A 59 20.37 7.51 9.02
CA LEU A 59 19.90 6.28 9.61
C LEU A 59 19.49 5.24 8.58
N ASN A 60 18.52 5.56 7.70
CA ASN A 60 17.97 4.60 6.74
C ASN A 60 18.97 4.26 5.63
N GLN A 61 19.53 5.26 4.94
CA GLN A 61 20.46 5.02 3.86
C GLN A 61 21.79 4.41 4.35
N GLN A 62 22.25 4.80 5.56
CA GLN A 62 23.40 4.19 6.22
C GLN A 62 23.07 2.85 6.87
N GLN A 63 21.80 2.41 6.78
CA GLN A 63 21.32 1.14 7.33
C GLN A 63 21.67 0.95 8.81
N LYS A 64 21.61 2.02 9.63
CA LYS A 64 21.85 1.96 11.06
C LYS A 64 20.67 1.42 11.87
N VAL A 65 19.50 1.40 11.26
CA VAL A 65 18.25 0.80 11.72
C VAL A 65 17.63 0.01 10.56
N LEU A 66 16.60 -0.79 10.81
CA LEU A 66 15.84 -1.38 9.69
C LEU A 66 15.01 -0.32 8.98
N ASP A 67 14.32 0.51 9.76
CA ASP A 67 13.56 1.65 9.28
C ASP A 67 13.49 2.71 10.37
N ALA A 68 13.46 3.98 9.99
CA ALA A 68 13.15 5.08 10.90
C ALA A 68 12.44 6.20 10.13
N GLY A 69 11.56 6.93 10.83
CA GLY A 69 10.82 8.00 10.23
C GLY A 69 10.36 9.05 11.22
N ALA A 70 9.82 10.14 10.68
CA ALA A 70 9.15 11.17 11.47
C ALA A 70 7.91 11.68 10.74
N TYR A 71 6.87 12.00 11.50
CA TYR A 71 5.67 12.65 10.98
C TYR A 71 5.05 13.57 12.02
N SER A 72 4.32 14.57 11.59
CA SER A 72 3.55 15.41 12.49
C SER A 72 2.04 15.17 12.32
N THR A 73 1.36 15.04 13.45
CA THR A 73 -0.10 14.99 13.49
C THR A 73 -0.63 16.26 14.12
N GLU A 74 -1.51 16.94 13.41
CA GLU A 74 -2.10 18.19 13.87
C GLU A 74 -3.54 17.99 14.28
N TRP A 75 -3.86 18.37 15.51
CA TRP A 75 -5.23 18.57 16.00
C TRP A 75 -5.47 20.04 16.33
N LYS A 76 -6.70 20.37 16.60
CA LYS A 76 -7.10 21.74 16.90
C LYS A 76 -6.34 22.35 18.08
N GLU A 77 -6.24 21.60 19.18
CA GLU A 77 -5.68 22.11 20.44
C GLU A 77 -4.17 21.82 20.60
N TYR A 78 -3.70 20.70 20.06
CA TYR A 78 -2.31 20.26 20.13
C TYR A 78 -1.87 19.65 18.80
N SER A 79 -0.57 19.62 18.59
CA SER A 79 0.09 18.82 17.55
C SER A 79 1.11 17.89 18.20
N VAL A 80 1.48 16.83 17.52
CA VAL A 80 2.53 15.91 17.96
C VAL A 80 3.50 15.69 16.82
N LEU A 81 4.78 15.94 17.06
CA LEU A 81 5.87 15.44 16.23
C LEU A 81 6.23 14.05 16.73
N THR A 82 6.02 13.05 15.91
CA THR A 82 6.31 11.64 16.20
C THR A 82 7.53 11.20 15.42
N LEU A 83 8.44 10.46 16.09
CA LEU A 83 9.55 9.75 15.47
C LEU A 83 9.42 8.26 15.81
N SER A 84 9.79 7.39 14.88
CA SER A 84 9.75 5.94 15.07
C SER A 84 11.01 5.29 14.53
N ALA A 85 11.36 4.12 15.06
CA ALA A 85 12.42 3.29 14.53
C ALA A 85 12.19 1.81 14.81
N ASP A 86 12.58 0.98 13.83
CA ASP A 86 12.61 -0.46 13.91
C ASP A 86 14.05 -0.95 14.04
N PRO A 87 14.36 -1.75 15.07
CA PRO A 87 15.74 -2.16 15.36
C PRO A 87 16.24 -3.21 14.38
N ARG A 88 17.53 -3.18 14.09
CA ARG A 88 18.26 -4.27 13.44
C ARG A 88 18.40 -5.46 14.38
N ASP A 89 18.87 -6.58 13.84
CA ASP A 89 19.17 -7.75 14.65
C ASP A 89 20.21 -7.44 15.73
N GLY A 90 19.88 -7.80 16.98
CA GLY A 90 20.70 -7.51 18.15
C GLY A 90 20.75 -6.06 18.63
N GLN A 91 20.06 -5.13 17.96
CA GLN A 91 19.96 -3.73 18.37
C GLN A 91 18.83 -3.54 19.38
N THR A 92 19.06 -2.73 20.41
CA THR A 92 18.06 -2.41 21.42
C THR A 92 17.19 -1.22 20.99
N LEU A 93 15.97 -1.12 21.56
CA LEU A 93 15.08 0.03 21.32
C LEU A 93 15.67 1.31 21.93
N GLU A 94 16.43 1.20 23.00
CA GLU A 94 17.16 2.29 23.63
C GLU A 94 18.26 2.85 22.70
N GLU A 95 18.96 1.99 21.95
CA GLU A 95 19.92 2.43 20.94
C GLU A 95 19.23 3.16 19.78
N CYS A 96 18.06 2.70 19.36
CA CYS A 96 17.25 3.39 18.35
C CYS A 96 16.81 4.78 18.85
N GLU A 97 16.37 4.91 20.12
CA GLU A 97 16.05 6.20 20.74
C GLU A 97 17.25 7.15 20.68
N GLN A 98 18.44 6.68 21.04
CA GLN A 98 19.65 7.51 21.03
C GLN A 98 20.02 7.96 19.60
N LEU A 99 19.84 7.13 18.59
CA LEU A 99 20.05 7.49 17.19
C LEU A 99 19.09 8.62 16.76
N LEU A 100 17.79 8.51 17.08
CA LEU A 100 16.80 9.55 16.77
C LEU A 100 17.08 10.85 17.53
N LEU A 101 17.45 10.78 18.80
CA LEU A 101 17.85 11.95 19.58
C LEU A 101 19.09 12.62 19.01
N ALA A 102 20.05 11.86 18.49
CA ALA A 102 21.24 12.42 17.84
C ALA A 102 20.87 13.24 16.57
N GLU A 103 19.87 12.81 15.79
CA GLU A 103 19.39 13.60 14.65
C GLU A 103 18.66 14.88 15.10
N ILE A 104 17.91 14.84 16.18
CA ILE A 104 17.32 16.05 16.79
C ILE A 104 18.42 17.01 17.26
N GLU A 105 19.51 16.52 17.86
CA GLU A 105 20.63 17.37 18.28
C GLU A 105 21.36 17.99 17.07
N LYS A 106 21.51 17.30 15.94
CA LYS A 106 22.01 17.88 14.68
C LYS A 106 21.12 19.02 14.22
N LEU A 107 19.79 18.81 14.23
CA LEU A 107 18.83 19.86 13.88
C LEU A 107 18.99 21.10 14.76
N LYS A 108 19.13 20.94 16.10
CA LYS A 108 19.35 22.02 17.08
C LYS A 108 20.64 22.79 16.86
N ARG A 109 21.70 22.12 16.39
CA ARG A 109 22.97 22.75 16.03
C ARG A 109 22.97 23.34 14.63
N GLY A 110 21.90 23.12 13.84
CA GLY A 110 21.82 23.56 12.45
C GLY A 110 22.71 22.77 11.48
N GLU A 111 23.01 21.53 11.79
CA GLU A 111 23.82 20.63 10.95
C GLU A 111 23.00 20.05 9.80
N PHE A 112 22.37 20.90 9.03
CA PHE A 112 21.67 20.60 7.77
C PHE A 112 21.87 21.73 6.75
N ASP A 113 21.75 21.39 5.48
CA ASP A 113 21.95 22.34 4.40
C ASP A 113 20.76 23.33 4.30
N GLU A 114 21.01 24.60 4.06
CA GLU A 114 19.98 25.64 3.99
C GLU A 114 19.01 25.42 2.81
N TRP A 115 19.49 24.83 1.70
CA TRP A 115 18.65 24.50 0.55
C TRP A 115 17.53 23.50 0.89
N LEU A 116 17.72 22.69 1.94
CA LEU A 116 16.76 21.67 2.35
C LEU A 116 15.43 22.29 2.79
N ILE A 117 15.44 23.48 3.41
CA ILE A 117 14.21 24.22 3.77
C ILE A 117 13.35 24.44 2.54
N LYS A 118 13.93 25.01 1.48
CA LYS A 118 13.21 25.28 0.25
C LYS A 118 12.75 24.00 -0.46
N ALA A 119 13.59 22.97 -0.46
CA ALA A 119 13.26 21.69 -1.07
C ALA A 119 12.08 20.99 -0.37
N VAL A 120 12.02 21.01 0.98
CA VAL A 120 10.89 20.50 1.76
C VAL A 120 9.60 21.28 1.46
N VAL A 121 9.68 22.61 1.36
CA VAL A 121 8.49 23.41 1.00
C VAL A 121 7.99 23.07 -0.39
N ASN A 122 8.90 22.94 -1.36
CA ASN A 122 8.57 22.53 -2.73
C ASN A 122 7.92 21.13 -2.75
N ASP A 123 8.43 20.19 -1.96
CA ASP A 123 7.88 18.84 -1.87
C ASP A 123 6.45 18.85 -1.30
N TYR A 124 6.19 19.63 -0.27
CA TYR A 124 4.83 19.81 0.28
C TYR A 124 3.88 20.46 -0.74
N GLU A 125 4.34 21.44 -1.51
CA GLU A 125 3.53 22.07 -2.56
C GLU A 125 3.23 21.10 -3.70
N LEU A 126 4.20 20.29 -4.11
CA LEU A 126 4.06 19.23 -5.08
C LEU A 126 3.06 18.18 -4.60
N SER A 127 3.21 17.72 -3.37
CA SER A 127 2.31 16.73 -2.73
C SER A 127 0.88 17.26 -2.63
N ARG A 128 0.67 18.54 -2.27
CA ARG A 128 -0.65 19.17 -2.26
C ARG A 128 -1.23 19.27 -3.66
N THR A 129 -0.45 19.67 -4.65
CA THR A 129 -0.87 19.75 -6.05
C THR A 129 -1.35 18.38 -6.52
N LYS A 130 -0.60 17.33 -6.24
CA LYS A 130 -0.97 15.95 -6.56
C LYS A 130 -2.22 15.49 -5.82
N SER A 131 -2.36 15.83 -4.53
CA SER A 131 -3.56 15.54 -3.75
C SER A 131 -4.81 16.21 -4.34
N PHE A 132 -4.69 17.45 -4.79
CA PHE A 132 -5.80 18.21 -5.39
C PHE A 132 -6.22 17.72 -6.78
N GLU A 133 -5.47 16.83 -7.38
CA GLU A 133 -5.90 16.15 -8.60
C GLU A 133 -7.17 15.31 -8.39
N SER A 134 -7.42 14.81 -7.19
CA SER A 134 -8.59 13.99 -6.88
C SER A 134 -9.70 14.78 -6.17
N ASN A 135 -10.97 14.42 -6.44
CA ASN A 135 -12.11 14.96 -5.70
C ASN A 135 -12.02 14.67 -4.21
N THR A 136 -11.57 13.46 -3.85
CA THR A 136 -11.37 13.05 -2.45
C THR A 136 -10.30 13.88 -1.77
N GLY A 137 -9.18 14.17 -2.43
CA GLY A 137 -8.11 15.03 -1.88
C GLY A 137 -8.60 16.45 -1.60
N ARG A 138 -9.35 17.04 -2.54
CA ARG A 138 -9.96 18.37 -2.34
C ARG A 138 -11.00 18.37 -1.21
N ALA A 139 -11.90 17.40 -1.19
CA ALA A 139 -12.89 17.26 -0.14
C ALA A 139 -12.24 17.06 1.23
N SER A 140 -11.23 16.20 1.33
CA SER A 140 -10.47 15.97 2.57
C SER A 140 -9.77 17.23 3.06
N ALA A 141 -9.24 18.07 2.16
CA ALA A 141 -8.63 19.35 2.54
C ALA A 141 -9.66 20.29 3.18
N PHE A 142 -10.87 20.41 2.61
CA PHE A 142 -11.95 21.21 3.22
C PHE A 142 -12.39 20.67 4.58
N VAL A 143 -12.59 19.36 4.69
CA VAL A 143 -12.99 18.73 5.97
C VAL A 143 -11.91 18.93 7.03
N ASN A 144 -10.64 18.67 6.69
CA ASN A 144 -9.53 18.79 7.63
C ASN A 144 -9.32 20.22 8.12
N THR A 145 -9.40 21.22 7.23
CA THR A 145 -9.29 22.63 7.63
C THR A 145 -10.43 23.05 8.52
N PHE A 146 -11.66 22.62 8.22
CA PHE A 146 -12.84 22.90 9.06
C PHE A 146 -12.70 22.26 10.46
N VAL A 147 -12.36 20.98 10.54
CA VAL A 147 -12.20 20.25 11.81
C VAL A 147 -11.10 20.87 12.68
N LYS A 148 -9.99 21.28 12.06
CA LYS A 148 -8.86 21.91 12.75
C LYS A 148 -9.11 23.39 13.09
N GLY A 149 -10.16 24.02 12.56
CA GLY A 149 -10.43 25.43 12.73
C GLY A 149 -9.43 26.33 11.99
N VAL A 150 -8.85 25.85 10.90
CA VAL A 150 -7.91 26.61 10.05
C VAL A 150 -8.70 27.35 8.98
N ASP A 151 -8.43 28.65 8.82
CA ASP A 151 -8.97 29.43 7.71
C ASP A 151 -8.46 28.91 6.36
N TRP A 152 -9.35 28.83 5.36
CA TRP A 152 -9.00 28.31 4.05
C TRP A 152 -7.89 29.12 3.35
N GLY A 153 -7.91 30.45 3.50
CA GLY A 153 -6.87 31.32 2.96
C GLY A 153 -5.51 31.06 3.63
N ASN A 154 -5.51 30.85 4.95
CA ASN A 154 -4.28 30.47 5.68
C ASN A 154 -3.74 29.13 5.20
N TYR A 155 -4.61 28.12 5.02
CA TYR A 155 -4.23 26.83 4.48
C TYR A 155 -3.59 26.93 3.08
N LEU A 156 -4.19 27.74 2.19
CA LEU A 156 -3.64 27.93 0.84
C LEU A 156 -2.29 28.67 0.86
N ASN A 157 -2.09 29.59 1.81
CA ASN A 157 -0.87 30.41 1.92
C ASN A 157 0.21 29.80 2.83
N GLU A 158 -0.04 28.64 3.45
CA GLU A 158 0.85 28.02 4.43
C GLU A 158 2.27 27.85 3.88
N TYR A 159 2.44 27.38 2.66
CA TYR A 159 3.76 27.15 2.06
C TYR A 159 4.49 28.45 1.73
N LYS A 160 3.77 29.52 1.34
CA LYS A 160 4.35 30.86 1.19
C LYS A 160 4.85 31.44 2.52
N VAL A 161 4.25 31.02 3.63
CA VAL A 161 4.75 31.37 4.97
C VAL A 161 5.98 30.55 5.29
N MET A 162 5.98 29.24 4.99
CA MET A 162 7.13 28.35 5.20
C MET A 162 8.36 28.79 4.41
N GLU A 163 8.22 29.27 3.15
CA GLU A 163 9.32 29.76 2.32
C GLU A 163 10.13 30.90 2.96
N LYS A 164 9.50 31.64 3.89
CA LYS A 164 10.14 32.78 4.58
C LYS A 164 10.83 32.37 5.87
N ILE A 165 10.69 31.13 6.30
CA ILE A 165 11.29 30.62 7.52
C ILE A 165 12.80 30.45 7.27
N THR A 166 13.58 31.05 8.16
CA THR A 166 15.03 30.98 8.12
C THR A 166 15.56 29.75 8.86
N LYS A 167 16.77 29.34 8.52
CA LYS A 167 17.50 28.28 9.25
C LYS A 167 17.60 28.57 10.75
N GLN A 168 17.83 29.83 11.10
CA GLN A 168 17.94 30.29 12.50
C GLN A 168 16.59 30.07 13.25
N GLU A 169 15.45 30.37 12.64
CA GLU A 169 14.14 30.15 13.24
C GLU A 169 13.85 28.65 13.45
N VAL A 170 14.32 27.76 12.54
CA VAL A 170 14.24 26.31 12.70
C VAL A 170 15.06 25.86 13.91
N ILE A 171 16.29 26.36 14.07
CA ILE A 171 17.19 26.07 15.20
C ILE A 171 16.54 26.51 16.53
N GLU A 172 16.01 27.73 16.57
CA GLU A 172 15.33 28.27 17.77
C GLU A 172 14.10 27.46 18.15
N PHE A 173 13.29 27.05 17.16
CA PHE A 173 12.14 26.18 17.38
C PHE A 173 12.57 24.82 17.95
N ALA A 174 13.55 24.18 17.33
CA ALA A 174 14.05 22.87 17.79
C ALA A 174 14.59 22.93 19.23
N ASN A 175 15.38 23.97 19.56
CA ASN A 175 15.89 24.17 20.91
C ASN A 175 14.78 24.45 21.94
N LYS A 176 13.71 25.15 21.53
CA LYS A 176 12.58 25.47 22.41
C LYS A 176 11.67 24.29 22.69
N TYR A 177 11.37 23.48 21.67
CA TYR A 177 10.29 22.48 21.74
C TYR A 177 10.78 21.03 21.78
N LEU A 178 11.97 20.72 21.26
CA LEU A 178 12.49 19.34 21.20
C LEU A 178 13.56 19.11 22.26
N GLY A 179 13.16 19.27 23.53
CA GLY A 179 14.06 19.06 24.68
C GLY A 179 14.35 17.58 24.95
N ASN A 180 15.34 17.34 25.80
CA ASN A 180 15.77 15.97 26.16
C ASN A 180 14.93 15.38 27.30
N ASN A 181 13.90 16.08 27.79
CA ASN A 181 13.08 15.68 28.92
C ASN A 181 11.59 15.92 28.76
N ASN A 182 11.13 16.37 27.59
CA ASN A 182 9.73 16.76 27.35
C ASN A 182 9.05 15.93 26.26
N TYR A 183 9.40 14.66 26.14
CA TYR A 183 8.77 13.73 25.19
C TYR A 183 8.26 12.48 25.90
N ALA A 184 7.37 11.77 25.23
CA ALA A 184 6.95 10.42 25.61
C ALA A 184 7.58 9.41 24.64
N VAL A 185 8.00 8.24 25.17
CA VAL A 185 8.47 7.13 24.34
C VAL A 185 7.78 5.84 24.74
N ILE A 186 7.41 5.08 23.72
CA ILE A 186 6.79 3.76 23.83
C ILE A 186 7.74 2.76 23.19
N TYR A 187 8.14 1.75 23.94
CA TYR A 187 8.85 0.59 23.44
C TYR A 187 7.87 -0.57 23.31
N LYS A 188 7.61 -1.00 22.09
CA LYS A 188 6.89 -2.23 21.82
C LYS A 188 7.90 -3.37 21.79
N ARG A 189 7.91 -4.16 22.86
CA ARG A 189 8.80 -5.32 23.03
C ARG A 189 8.13 -6.61 22.63
N LYS A 190 8.92 -7.56 22.13
CA LYS A 190 8.43 -8.90 21.79
C LYS A 190 8.20 -9.71 23.07
N GLY A 191 7.03 -10.37 23.18
CA GLY A 191 6.68 -11.23 24.29
C GLY A 191 5.28 -10.95 24.85
N GLU A 192 5.08 -11.31 26.13
CA GLU A 192 3.82 -11.16 26.85
C GLU A 192 4.01 -10.34 28.11
N ASP A 193 3.12 -9.39 28.37
CA ASP A 193 3.04 -8.73 29.66
C ASP A 193 2.35 -9.67 30.66
N LYS A 194 3.14 -10.22 31.58
CA LYS A 194 2.66 -11.11 32.66
C LYS A 194 1.87 -10.38 33.75
N ASN A 195 1.89 -9.04 33.74
CA ASN A 195 1.27 -8.21 34.78
C ASN A 195 -0.04 -7.56 34.30
N ILE A 196 -0.59 -7.98 33.16
CA ILE A 196 -1.85 -7.45 32.64
C ILE A 196 -2.98 -7.69 33.65
N LYS A 197 -3.51 -6.59 34.19
CA LYS A 197 -4.74 -6.63 34.97
C LYS A 197 -5.92 -6.83 34.02
N LYS A 198 -6.53 -8.00 34.05
CA LYS A 198 -7.78 -8.24 33.37
C LYS A 198 -8.87 -7.43 34.07
N VAL A 199 -9.53 -6.57 33.30
CA VAL A 199 -10.71 -5.84 33.76
C VAL A 199 -11.92 -6.62 33.29
N ASP A 200 -12.87 -6.84 34.18
CA ASP A 200 -14.15 -7.49 33.81
C ASP A 200 -14.86 -6.66 32.74
N LYS A 201 -15.34 -7.34 31.71
CA LYS A 201 -16.07 -6.69 30.62
C LYS A 201 -17.37 -6.11 31.20
N PRO A 202 -17.60 -4.79 31.10
CA PRO A 202 -18.85 -4.22 31.60
C PRO A 202 -20.04 -4.78 30.82
N ALA A 203 -21.16 -4.94 31.50
CA ALA A 203 -22.41 -5.29 30.83
C ALA A 203 -22.79 -4.16 29.87
N ILE A 204 -22.94 -4.52 28.61
CA ILE A 204 -23.40 -3.56 27.56
C ILE A 204 -24.91 -3.68 27.50
N THR A 205 -25.61 -2.58 27.79
CA THR A 205 -27.05 -2.50 27.55
C THR A 205 -27.29 -2.39 26.05
N PRO A 206 -28.00 -3.33 25.42
CA PRO A 206 -28.34 -3.22 24.01
C PRO A 206 -29.12 -1.94 23.76
N ILE A 207 -28.72 -1.17 22.76
CA ILE A 207 -29.47 -0.01 22.28
C ILE A 207 -30.32 -0.50 21.11
N GLU A 208 -31.64 -0.33 21.22
CA GLU A 208 -32.51 -0.53 20.06
C GLU A 208 -32.18 0.53 19.00
N ALA A 209 -31.55 0.10 17.92
CA ALA A 209 -31.25 0.98 16.80
C ALA A 209 -32.56 1.30 16.05
N ASN A 210 -33.01 2.54 16.16
CA ASN A 210 -34.14 3.01 15.37
C ASN A 210 -33.72 3.17 13.90
N ARG A 211 -34.03 2.20 13.08
CA ARG A 211 -33.71 2.16 11.64
C ARG A 211 -34.80 2.81 10.77
N GLU A 212 -35.98 3.05 11.33
CA GLU A 212 -37.13 3.52 10.56
C GLU A 212 -37.34 5.03 10.64
N THR A 213 -36.84 5.71 11.68
CA THR A 213 -37.06 7.13 11.88
C THR A 213 -35.93 7.94 11.24
N GLN A 214 -36.29 8.68 10.22
CA GLN A 214 -35.38 9.64 9.59
C GLN A 214 -35.57 11.05 10.19
N SER A 215 -34.46 11.80 10.35
CA SER A 215 -34.53 13.20 10.77
C SER A 215 -35.25 14.05 9.72
N VAL A 216 -35.85 15.15 10.16
CA VAL A 216 -36.47 16.13 9.25
C VAL A 216 -35.47 16.65 8.21
N PHE A 217 -34.21 16.82 8.62
CA PHE A 217 -33.13 17.23 7.71
C PHE A 217 -32.88 16.17 6.62
N LEU A 218 -32.77 14.91 7.00
CA LEU A 218 -32.54 13.83 6.02
C LEU A 218 -33.69 13.70 5.03
N LYS A 219 -34.95 13.78 5.51
CA LYS A 219 -36.12 13.76 4.63
C LYS A 219 -36.08 14.88 3.60
N LYS A 220 -35.84 16.12 4.04
CA LYS A 220 -35.71 17.29 3.15
C LYS A 220 -34.52 17.15 2.18
N PHE A 221 -33.41 16.56 2.62
CA PHE A 221 -32.25 16.33 1.77
C PHE A 221 -32.56 15.30 0.67
N MET A 222 -33.25 14.23 1.01
CA MET A 222 -33.66 13.18 0.03
C MET A 222 -34.70 13.69 -0.98
N GLU A 223 -35.46 14.71 -0.64
CA GLU A 223 -36.44 15.39 -1.55
C GLU A 223 -35.76 16.35 -2.54
N LEU A 224 -34.48 16.70 -2.34
CA LEU A 224 -33.77 17.59 -3.26
C LEU A 224 -33.63 16.93 -4.64
N PRO A 225 -33.94 17.69 -5.72
CA PRO A 225 -33.76 17.17 -7.07
C PRO A 225 -32.27 16.89 -7.32
N SER A 226 -31.92 15.65 -7.64
CA SER A 226 -30.59 15.25 -8.04
C SER A 226 -30.53 15.01 -9.53
N SER A 227 -29.56 15.64 -10.21
CA SER A 227 -29.25 15.30 -11.59
C SER A 227 -28.39 14.04 -11.61
N ARG A 228 -28.76 13.08 -12.43
CA ARG A 228 -27.96 11.87 -12.62
C ARG A 228 -26.68 12.19 -13.39
N VAL A 229 -25.54 11.83 -12.83
CA VAL A 229 -24.25 11.97 -13.48
C VAL A 229 -24.15 10.92 -14.57
N GLN A 230 -23.72 11.30 -15.79
CA GLN A 230 -23.52 10.34 -16.85
C GLN A 230 -22.17 9.63 -16.72
N PRO A 231 -22.09 8.32 -17.03
CA PRO A 231 -20.83 7.60 -17.01
C PRO A 231 -19.88 8.14 -18.08
N ASP A 232 -18.59 8.16 -17.75
CA ASP A 232 -17.52 8.54 -18.67
C ASP A 232 -16.65 7.31 -18.96
N PHE A 233 -16.82 6.75 -20.16
CA PHE A 233 -16.07 5.58 -20.63
C PHE A 233 -14.90 5.99 -21.50
N ILE A 234 -13.74 5.37 -21.25
CA ILE A 234 -12.51 5.74 -21.94
C ILE A 234 -12.44 5.09 -23.32
N ASP A 235 -12.21 5.91 -24.32
CA ASP A 235 -11.70 5.47 -25.62
C ASP A 235 -10.16 5.55 -25.58
N TYR A 236 -9.50 4.44 -25.29
CA TYR A 236 -8.04 4.36 -25.16
C TYR A 236 -7.31 4.86 -26.39
N ASN A 237 -7.83 4.58 -27.60
CA ASN A 237 -7.19 4.98 -28.86
C ASN A 237 -7.21 6.50 -29.08
N LYS A 238 -8.20 7.19 -28.50
CA LYS A 238 -8.27 8.66 -28.57
C LYS A 238 -7.47 9.36 -27.47
N ARG A 239 -7.32 8.69 -26.32
CA ARG A 239 -6.72 9.29 -25.12
C ARG A 239 -5.23 9.01 -25.00
N ILE A 240 -4.71 7.95 -25.61
CA ILE A 240 -3.30 7.55 -25.56
C ILE A 240 -2.72 7.67 -26.97
N SER A 241 -1.70 8.53 -27.12
CA SER A 241 -0.92 8.58 -28.35
C SER A 241 0.21 7.55 -28.27
N ASN A 242 0.26 6.65 -29.23
CA ASN A 242 1.27 5.60 -29.30
C ASN A 242 2.21 5.83 -30.48
N GLN A 243 3.49 5.91 -30.22
CA GLN A 243 4.57 6.01 -31.21
C GLN A 243 5.71 5.07 -30.85
N ALA A 244 6.85 5.20 -31.52
CA ALA A 244 8.09 4.56 -31.12
C ALA A 244 9.15 5.60 -30.78
N LEU A 245 9.98 5.30 -29.80
CA LEU A 245 11.26 5.97 -29.59
C LEU A 245 12.32 5.16 -30.36
N GLY A 246 13.01 5.82 -31.29
CA GLY A 246 13.85 5.09 -32.22
C GLY A 246 13.04 4.13 -33.10
N SER A 247 13.60 2.95 -33.39
CA SER A 247 12.97 1.94 -34.24
C SER A 247 12.21 0.85 -33.47
N ASN A 248 12.41 0.71 -32.15
CA ASN A 248 12.07 -0.53 -31.43
C ASN A 248 11.49 -0.37 -30.04
N VAL A 249 11.41 0.84 -29.45
CA VAL A 249 10.86 1.04 -28.11
C VAL A 249 9.47 1.68 -28.20
N PRO A 250 8.38 0.95 -27.87
CA PRO A 250 7.04 1.53 -27.84
C PRO A 250 6.96 2.68 -26.83
N PHE A 251 6.36 3.80 -27.25
CA PHE A 251 6.20 5.01 -26.47
C PHE A 251 4.75 5.44 -26.41
N ALA A 252 4.13 5.32 -25.24
CA ALA A 252 2.79 5.79 -24.94
C ALA A 252 2.85 7.18 -24.29
N TYR A 253 1.98 8.08 -24.72
CA TYR A 253 1.96 9.47 -24.30
C TYR A 253 0.55 9.93 -23.96
N ILE A 254 0.44 10.66 -22.85
CA ILE A 254 -0.77 11.41 -22.48
C ILE A 254 -0.34 12.81 -22.04
N LYS A 255 -0.97 13.84 -22.62
CA LYS A 255 -0.68 15.22 -22.23
C LYS A 255 -1.31 15.57 -20.90
N ASN A 256 -0.54 16.18 -20.00
CA ASN A 256 -1.04 16.82 -18.78
C ASN A 256 -1.48 18.26 -19.11
N GLU A 257 -2.77 18.53 -19.01
CA GLU A 257 -3.33 19.86 -19.25
C GLU A 257 -3.72 20.59 -17.96
N GLU A 258 -3.48 19.97 -16.79
CA GLU A 258 -4.02 20.43 -15.51
C GLU A 258 -2.98 21.11 -14.62
N ASN A 259 -1.75 20.63 -14.63
CA ASN A 259 -0.68 21.13 -13.76
C ASN A 259 0.71 20.91 -14.38
N ASN A 260 1.75 21.32 -13.66
CA ASN A 260 3.15 21.26 -14.09
C ASN A 260 3.89 20.00 -13.61
N LEU A 261 3.20 18.90 -13.40
CA LEU A 261 3.80 17.64 -12.99
C LEU A 261 3.96 16.70 -14.18
N PHE A 262 4.96 15.83 -14.10
CA PHE A 262 5.13 14.73 -15.04
C PHE A 262 5.33 13.39 -14.33
N GLU A 263 5.02 12.32 -15.05
CA GLU A 263 5.34 10.94 -14.72
C GLU A 263 5.94 10.27 -15.95
N LEU A 264 7.10 9.64 -15.79
CA LEU A 264 7.79 8.86 -16.82
C LEU A 264 8.04 7.45 -16.28
N TYR A 265 7.70 6.44 -17.06
CA TYR A 265 7.90 5.04 -16.71
C TYR A 265 8.63 4.29 -17.82
N TYR A 266 9.60 3.45 -17.44
CA TYR A 266 10.07 2.35 -18.27
C TYR A 266 9.50 1.07 -17.69
N ILE A 267 8.85 0.26 -18.53
CA ILE A 267 8.09 -0.91 -18.11
C ILE A 267 8.66 -2.15 -18.82
N PHE A 268 9.11 -3.10 -18.02
CA PHE A 268 9.65 -4.39 -18.46
C PHE A 268 8.66 -5.49 -18.04
N ASP A 269 8.25 -6.36 -18.98
CA ASP A 269 7.39 -7.51 -18.67
C ASP A 269 8.24 -8.69 -18.18
N MET A 270 9.08 -8.44 -17.20
CA MET A 270 9.86 -9.40 -16.43
C MET A 270 9.93 -8.97 -14.97
N GLY A 271 9.89 -9.91 -14.05
CA GLY A 271 9.92 -9.64 -12.61
C GLY A 271 10.60 -10.75 -11.83
N SER A 272 10.24 -10.93 -10.57
CA SER A 272 10.86 -11.96 -9.70
C SER A 272 10.65 -13.38 -10.23
N ALA A 273 9.56 -13.67 -10.95
CA ALA A 273 9.35 -14.96 -11.59
C ALA A 273 10.34 -15.24 -12.72
N ASN A 274 10.90 -14.20 -13.34
CA ASN A 274 11.92 -14.34 -14.37
C ASN A 274 13.34 -14.40 -13.79
N ASP A 275 13.61 -13.57 -12.77
CA ASP A 275 14.96 -13.43 -12.21
C ASP A 275 14.93 -12.87 -10.78
N LEU A 276 15.18 -13.73 -9.79
CA LEU A 276 15.25 -13.35 -8.38
C LEU A 276 16.44 -12.41 -8.08
N TYR A 277 17.54 -12.57 -8.81
CA TYR A 277 18.71 -11.71 -8.64
C TYR A 277 18.48 -10.28 -9.18
N LEU A 278 17.59 -10.12 -10.18
CA LEU A 278 17.17 -8.79 -10.61
C LEU A 278 16.36 -8.10 -9.50
N THR A 279 15.48 -8.84 -8.83
CA THR A 279 14.76 -8.30 -7.65
C THR A 279 15.73 -7.89 -6.54
N LEU A 280 16.74 -8.72 -6.26
CA LEU A 280 17.77 -8.39 -5.28
C LEU A 280 18.58 -7.14 -5.70
N ALA A 281 18.92 -7.02 -6.99
CA ALA A 281 19.62 -5.85 -7.53
C ALA A 281 18.80 -4.57 -7.38
N ILE A 282 17.48 -4.65 -7.59
CA ILE A 282 16.56 -3.53 -7.42
C ILE A 282 16.47 -3.11 -5.95
N ASN A 283 16.36 -4.05 -5.02
CA ASN A 283 16.36 -3.77 -3.58
C ASN A 283 17.70 -3.18 -3.09
N TYR A 284 18.78 -3.47 -3.79
CA TYR A 284 20.11 -2.94 -3.48
C TYR A 284 20.34 -1.53 -4.02
N LEU A 285 19.66 -1.15 -5.10
CA LEU A 285 19.86 0.11 -5.82
C LEU A 285 19.76 1.38 -4.94
N PRO A 286 18.83 1.53 -3.99
CA PRO A 286 18.73 2.72 -3.15
C PRO A 286 19.98 3.03 -2.32
N TYR A 287 20.83 2.05 -2.08
CA TYR A 287 22.05 2.16 -1.27
C TYR A 287 23.32 2.44 -2.10
N LEU A 288 23.16 2.56 -3.42
CA LEU A 288 24.29 2.65 -4.34
C LEU A 288 24.57 4.07 -4.79
N GLY A 289 25.84 4.41 -4.85
CA GLY A 289 26.35 5.56 -5.59
C GLY A 289 26.68 5.21 -7.04
N THR A 290 27.20 6.20 -7.74
CA THR A 290 27.74 6.08 -9.09
C THR A 290 29.23 6.46 -9.09
N ASP A 291 29.84 6.55 -10.26
CA ASP A 291 31.19 7.07 -10.43
C ASP A 291 31.30 8.57 -10.11
N LYS A 292 30.17 9.31 -10.04
CA LYS A 292 30.11 10.77 -9.81
C LYS A 292 29.50 11.18 -8.48
N TYR A 293 28.59 10.38 -7.97
CA TYR A 293 27.77 10.73 -6.80
C TYR A 293 27.81 9.60 -5.77
N SER A 294 27.96 9.96 -4.51
CA SER A 294 27.61 9.02 -3.43
C SER A 294 26.11 8.73 -3.46
N ALA A 295 25.68 7.65 -2.79
CA ALA A 295 24.27 7.34 -2.67
C ALA A 295 23.48 8.49 -2.01
N SER A 296 24.03 9.13 -0.96
CA SER A 296 23.42 10.28 -0.30
C SER A 296 23.37 11.53 -1.21
N ASP A 297 24.40 11.77 -2.03
CA ASP A 297 24.38 12.91 -2.95
C ASP A 297 23.34 12.71 -4.07
N LEU A 298 23.13 11.49 -4.54
CA LEU A 298 22.06 11.19 -5.49
C LEU A 298 20.67 11.54 -4.93
N GLN A 299 20.39 11.11 -3.70
CA GLN A 299 19.11 11.41 -3.04
C GLN A 299 18.94 12.94 -2.88
N LYS A 300 19.99 13.64 -2.44
CA LYS A 300 19.97 15.10 -2.33
C LYS A 300 19.72 15.76 -3.69
N GLU A 301 20.37 15.32 -4.77
CA GLU A 301 20.18 15.90 -6.09
C GLU A 301 18.76 15.69 -6.61
N PHE A 302 18.19 14.50 -6.50
CA PHE A 302 16.79 14.27 -6.88
C PHE A 302 15.85 15.16 -6.06
N PHE A 303 15.99 15.20 -4.75
CA PHE A 303 15.12 15.98 -3.87
C PHE A 303 15.21 17.49 -4.12
N LYS A 304 16.42 18.01 -4.34
CA LYS A 304 16.69 19.42 -4.64
C LYS A 304 15.96 19.93 -5.89
N TYR A 305 15.79 19.05 -6.89
CA TYR A 305 15.05 19.36 -8.10
C TYR A 305 13.56 19.01 -8.03
N GLY A 306 13.03 18.59 -6.87
CA GLY A 306 11.66 18.14 -6.73
C GLY A 306 11.36 16.94 -7.64
N LEU A 307 12.28 16.00 -7.71
CA LEU A 307 12.21 14.78 -8.50
C LEU A 307 12.17 13.56 -7.58
N SER A 308 11.36 12.58 -7.95
CA SER A 308 11.32 11.27 -7.32
C SER A 308 11.70 10.21 -8.34
N PHE A 309 12.73 9.43 -8.05
CA PHE A 309 13.18 8.29 -8.83
C PHE A 309 12.96 7.01 -8.04
N ASN A 310 12.38 6.01 -8.67
CA ASN A 310 12.14 4.72 -8.05
C ASN A 310 12.26 3.58 -9.06
N VAL A 311 12.81 2.43 -8.62
CA VAL A 311 12.79 1.17 -9.35
C VAL A 311 12.15 0.11 -8.46
N TYR A 312 11.11 -0.55 -8.95
CA TYR A 312 10.42 -1.59 -8.20
C TYR A 312 10.01 -2.75 -9.09
N THR A 313 9.83 -3.91 -8.48
CA THR A 313 9.49 -5.16 -9.15
C THR A 313 8.25 -5.80 -8.57
N SER A 314 7.49 -6.46 -9.43
CA SER A 314 6.46 -7.45 -9.07
C SER A 314 6.91 -8.83 -9.53
N SER A 315 6.03 -9.82 -9.44
CA SER A 315 6.34 -11.16 -9.95
C SER A 315 6.58 -11.19 -11.46
N ASP A 316 5.91 -10.33 -12.23
CA ASP A 316 5.88 -10.34 -13.69
C ASP A 316 6.38 -9.04 -14.34
N ARG A 317 6.72 -8.00 -13.57
CA ARG A 317 7.12 -6.70 -14.11
C ARG A 317 8.18 -6.00 -13.28
N VAL A 318 9.02 -5.23 -13.97
CA VAL A 318 9.88 -4.18 -13.40
C VAL A 318 9.39 -2.84 -13.91
N TYR A 319 9.35 -1.87 -13.02
CA TYR A 319 9.05 -0.48 -13.32
C TYR A 319 10.21 0.39 -12.90
N VAL A 320 10.70 1.20 -13.82
CA VAL A 320 11.60 2.31 -13.53
C VAL A 320 10.77 3.58 -13.68
N SER A 321 10.65 4.38 -12.63
CA SER A 321 9.80 5.56 -12.61
C SER A 321 10.58 6.80 -12.24
N LEU A 322 10.27 7.91 -12.92
CA LEU A 322 10.72 9.25 -12.60
C LEU A 322 9.50 10.17 -12.60
N SER A 323 9.33 10.96 -11.55
CA SER A 323 8.24 11.94 -11.49
C SER A 323 8.70 13.23 -10.84
N GLY A 324 7.95 14.31 -11.04
CA GLY A 324 8.23 15.58 -10.40
C GLY A 324 7.79 16.79 -11.22
N LEU A 325 8.49 17.91 -11.05
CA LEU A 325 8.21 19.15 -11.76
C LEU A 325 8.67 19.07 -13.22
N GLU A 326 7.76 19.40 -14.13
CA GLU A 326 7.99 19.38 -15.59
C GLU A 326 9.21 20.19 -16.02
N SER A 327 9.47 21.33 -15.36
CA SER A 327 10.66 22.17 -15.63
C SER A 327 11.98 21.43 -15.44
N ASN A 328 11.99 20.36 -14.65
CA ASN A 328 13.18 19.61 -14.30
C ASN A 328 13.28 18.23 -15.00
N LEU A 329 12.40 17.96 -15.99
CA LEU A 329 12.40 16.70 -16.74
C LEU A 329 13.77 16.36 -17.34
N ASP A 330 14.44 17.30 -18.03
CA ASP A 330 15.75 17.04 -18.64
C ASP A 330 16.79 16.63 -17.61
N LYS A 331 16.84 17.34 -16.46
CA LYS A 331 17.75 17.01 -15.37
C LYS A 331 17.41 15.68 -14.72
N GLY A 332 16.12 15.40 -14.57
CA GLY A 332 15.64 14.13 -14.04
C GLY A 332 16.05 12.96 -14.92
N VAL A 333 15.81 13.04 -16.23
CA VAL A 333 16.19 11.98 -17.19
C VAL A 333 17.72 11.82 -17.22
N GLU A 334 18.49 12.91 -17.21
CA GLU A 334 19.95 12.85 -17.12
C GLU A 334 20.42 12.07 -15.87
N LEU A 335 19.88 12.42 -14.69
CA LEU A 335 20.28 11.81 -13.43
C LEU A 335 19.90 10.33 -13.36
N PHE A 336 18.66 9.98 -13.70
CA PHE A 336 18.23 8.59 -13.54
C PHE A 336 18.87 7.65 -14.57
N GLU A 337 19.10 8.10 -15.81
CA GLU A 337 19.86 7.34 -16.80
C GLU A 337 21.32 7.17 -16.37
N HIS A 338 21.89 8.19 -15.75
CA HIS A 338 23.22 8.08 -15.16
C HIS A 338 23.23 7.02 -14.03
N VAL A 339 22.23 7.02 -13.15
CA VAL A 339 22.11 5.96 -12.12
C VAL A 339 22.03 4.59 -12.77
N LEU A 340 21.12 4.37 -13.72
CA LEU A 340 20.92 3.08 -14.36
C LEU A 340 22.19 2.58 -15.08
N SER A 341 23.01 3.48 -15.63
CA SER A 341 24.19 3.10 -16.42
C SER A 341 25.51 3.06 -15.63
N ALA A 342 25.61 3.76 -14.50
CA ALA A 342 26.89 4.02 -13.84
C ALA A 342 26.95 3.61 -12.35
N VAL A 343 25.93 2.92 -11.81
CA VAL A 343 25.96 2.43 -10.41
C VAL A 343 27.22 1.63 -10.11
N GLN A 344 27.75 1.82 -8.91
CA GLN A 344 28.95 1.15 -8.43
C GLN A 344 28.61 0.19 -7.27
N PRO A 345 29.25 -0.97 -7.18
CA PRO A 345 29.00 -1.91 -6.07
C PRO A 345 29.59 -1.37 -4.76
N ASP A 346 28.86 -1.55 -3.66
CA ASP A 346 29.29 -1.29 -2.30
C ASP A 346 29.12 -2.54 -1.44
N ASN A 347 30.22 -3.21 -1.12
CA ASN A 347 30.22 -4.46 -0.37
C ASN A 347 29.66 -4.30 1.06
N LYS A 348 29.86 -3.12 1.69
CA LYS A 348 29.34 -2.85 3.03
C LYS A 348 27.82 -2.70 2.98
N ALA A 349 27.32 -1.85 2.07
CA ALA A 349 25.89 -1.64 1.90
C ALA A 349 25.17 -2.95 1.52
N TYR A 350 25.78 -3.78 0.69
CA TYR A 350 25.22 -5.10 0.34
C TYR A 350 25.12 -6.02 1.56
N LYS A 351 26.18 -6.13 2.36
CA LYS A 351 26.18 -6.97 3.56
C LYS A 351 25.08 -6.52 4.54
N GLU A 352 24.93 -5.22 4.73
CA GLU A 352 23.88 -4.68 5.61
C GLU A 352 22.46 -4.91 5.04
N LEU A 353 22.28 -4.83 3.73
CA LEU A 353 21.02 -5.20 3.07
C LEU A 353 20.67 -6.67 3.34
N VAL A 354 21.62 -7.59 3.14
CA VAL A 354 21.40 -9.04 3.38
C VAL A 354 21.03 -9.30 4.85
N ASN A 355 21.75 -8.68 5.80
CA ASN A 355 21.41 -8.78 7.22
C ASN A 355 19.99 -8.26 7.51
N GLY A 356 19.61 -7.13 6.92
CA GLY A 356 18.25 -6.59 7.01
C GLY A 356 17.20 -7.55 6.47
N MET A 357 17.40 -8.09 5.27
CA MET A 357 16.47 -9.06 4.64
C MET A 357 16.30 -10.33 5.48
N ILE A 358 17.38 -10.85 6.10
CA ILE A 358 17.30 -12.01 6.99
C ILE A 358 16.46 -11.67 8.23
N LYS A 359 16.68 -10.49 8.82
CA LYS A 359 15.88 -10.02 9.97
C LYS A 359 14.41 -9.86 9.60
N GLU A 360 14.10 -9.24 8.45
CA GLU A 360 12.73 -9.09 7.94
C GLU A 360 12.03 -10.46 7.74
N ARG A 361 12.75 -11.49 7.28
CA ARG A 361 12.22 -12.85 7.18
C ARG A 361 11.85 -13.44 8.54
N VAL A 362 12.67 -13.20 9.57
CA VAL A 362 12.37 -13.63 10.94
C VAL A 362 11.15 -12.88 11.47
N ASP A 363 11.05 -11.59 11.20
CA ASP A 363 9.94 -10.75 11.66
C ASP A 363 8.62 -11.09 10.95
N ALA A 364 8.66 -11.40 9.65
CA ALA A 364 7.48 -11.82 8.89
C ALA A 364 6.80 -13.05 9.51
N LYS A 365 7.56 -13.99 10.08
CA LYS A 365 7.02 -15.16 10.79
C LYS A 365 6.31 -14.83 12.12
N THR A 366 6.37 -13.60 12.58
CA THR A 366 5.64 -13.11 13.76
C THR A 366 4.48 -12.17 13.38
N ASN A 367 4.43 -11.70 12.14
CA ASN A 367 3.40 -10.77 11.67
C ASN A 367 2.15 -11.53 11.20
N LYS A 368 1.02 -11.30 11.88
CA LYS A 368 -0.27 -11.95 11.56
C LYS A 368 -0.70 -11.80 10.11
N SER A 369 -0.55 -10.59 9.56
CA SER A 369 -0.97 -10.31 8.19
C SER A 369 -0.06 -11.01 7.18
N ALA A 370 1.25 -11.03 7.40
CA ALA A 370 2.21 -11.75 6.56
C ALA A 370 1.93 -13.26 6.58
N ILE A 371 1.65 -13.83 7.75
CA ILE A 371 1.30 -15.25 7.90
C ILE A 371 -0.01 -15.55 7.17
N PHE A 372 -1.08 -14.86 7.50
CA PHE A 372 -2.43 -15.22 7.04
C PHE A 372 -2.71 -14.77 5.61
N ASN A 373 -2.54 -13.47 5.31
CA ASN A 373 -2.95 -12.90 4.03
C ASN A 373 -1.93 -13.12 2.90
N SER A 374 -0.64 -13.38 3.23
CA SER A 374 0.40 -13.63 2.25
C SER A 374 0.78 -15.10 2.20
N ALA A 375 1.41 -15.65 3.24
CA ALA A 375 2.00 -16.98 3.19
C ALA A 375 0.95 -18.10 3.12
N MET A 376 -0.06 -18.11 4.02
CA MET A 376 -1.13 -19.13 4.00
C MET A 376 -1.99 -19.01 2.75
N ALA A 377 -2.38 -17.80 2.34
CA ALA A 377 -3.17 -17.60 1.13
C ALA A 377 -2.41 -18.02 -0.12
N SER A 378 -1.10 -17.76 -0.19
CA SER A 378 -0.24 -18.23 -1.28
C SER A 378 -0.09 -19.75 -1.30
N TYR A 379 0.09 -20.36 -0.12
CA TYR A 379 0.14 -21.82 0.02
C TYR A 379 -1.18 -22.48 -0.39
N ALA A 380 -2.32 -21.91 0.00
CA ALA A 380 -3.65 -22.39 -0.41
C ALA A 380 -3.85 -22.34 -1.92
N ARG A 381 -3.32 -21.29 -2.58
CA ARG A 381 -3.44 -21.09 -4.04
C ARG A 381 -2.45 -21.96 -4.84
N TYR A 382 -1.21 -22.08 -4.39
CA TYR A 382 -0.12 -22.67 -5.19
C TYR A 382 0.55 -23.91 -4.55
N GLY A 383 0.29 -24.19 -3.28
CA GLY A 383 1.02 -25.22 -2.54
C GLY A 383 2.40 -24.74 -2.08
N SER A 384 3.33 -25.68 -1.92
CA SER A 384 4.67 -25.41 -1.36
C SER A 384 5.59 -24.61 -2.27
N PHE A 385 5.33 -24.59 -3.59
CA PHE A 385 6.08 -23.77 -4.55
C PHE A 385 5.23 -22.62 -5.04
N SER A 386 5.52 -21.43 -4.56
CA SER A 386 4.70 -20.23 -4.74
C SER A 386 5.57 -18.97 -4.87
N PRO A 387 5.01 -17.84 -5.30
CA PRO A 387 5.74 -16.57 -5.29
C PRO A 387 6.30 -16.16 -3.92
N VAL A 388 5.71 -16.66 -2.83
CA VAL A 388 6.17 -16.38 -1.45
C VAL A 388 7.33 -17.26 -1.04
N THR A 389 7.36 -18.52 -1.50
CA THR A 389 8.40 -19.50 -1.14
C THR A 389 9.56 -19.55 -2.14
N ASP A 390 9.38 -19.01 -3.33
CA ASP A 390 10.44 -18.94 -4.35
C ASP A 390 11.34 -17.72 -4.10
N LEU A 391 12.28 -17.87 -3.19
CA LEU A 391 13.18 -16.83 -2.71
C LEU A 391 14.64 -17.31 -2.79
N LEU A 392 15.57 -16.37 -2.88
CA LEU A 392 16.99 -16.67 -2.69
C LEU A 392 17.22 -17.14 -1.25
N THR A 393 17.90 -18.25 -1.10
CA THR A 393 18.30 -18.78 0.21
C THR A 393 19.33 -17.84 0.88
N GLU A 394 19.48 -17.94 2.19
CA GLU A 394 20.51 -17.18 2.92
C GLU A 394 21.91 -17.45 2.37
N LYS A 395 22.20 -18.69 1.98
CA LYS A 395 23.47 -19.07 1.35
C LYS A 395 23.67 -18.36 0.01
N GLU A 396 22.63 -18.28 -0.82
CA GLU A 396 22.69 -17.57 -2.12
C GLU A 396 22.87 -16.07 -1.91
N LEU A 397 22.13 -15.47 -0.97
CA LEU A 397 22.28 -14.06 -0.61
C LEU A 397 23.72 -13.76 -0.17
N ASN A 398 24.29 -14.56 0.73
CA ASN A 398 25.65 -14.35 1.24
C ASN A 398 26.76 -14.60 0.20
N ASN A 399 26.50 -15.43 -0.82
CA ASN A 399 27.48 -15.76 -1.87
C ASN A 399 27.34 -14.87 -3.11
N THR A 400 26.34 -14.03 -3.21
CA THR A 400 26.12 -13.15 -4.36
C THR A 400 27.17 -12.04 -4.39
N LEU A 401 27.77 -11.82 -5.55
CA LEU A 401 28.70 -10.73 -5.75
C LEU A 401 27.97 -9.43 -6.05
N PRO A 402 28.18 -8.35 -5.27
CA PRO A 402 27.55 -7.05 -5.52
C PRO A 402 27.76 -6.49 -6.94
N ALA A 403 28.90 -6.82 -7.55
CA ALA A 403 29.21 -6.42 -8.94
C ALA A 403 28.23 -7.05 -9.96
N ASP A 404 27.79 -8.30 -9.74
CA ASP A 404 26.83 -8.96 -10.62
C ASP A 404 25.46 -8.28 -10.55
N LEU A 405 25.06 -7.82 -9.37
CA LEU A 405 23.82 -7.10 -9.17
C LEU A 405 23.85 -5.72 -9.86
N THR A 406 24.95 -4.98 -9.71
CA THR A 406 25.09 -3.70 -10.42
C THR A 406 25.13 -3.89 -11.94
N ASN A 407 25.69 -4.97 -12.44
CA ASN A 407 25.66 -5.30 -13.88
C ASN A 407 24.22 -5.58 -14.36
N LYS A 408 23.37 -6.22 -13.56
CA LYS A 408 21.95 -6.43 -13.90
C LYS A 408 21.22 -5.09 -14.07
N ILE A 409 21.47 -4.10 -13.21
CA ILE A 409 20.91 -2.76 -13.35
C ILE A 409 21.42 -2.09 -14.63
N LYS A 410 22.75 -2.11 -14.88
CA LYS A 410 23.37 -1.49 -16.07
C LYS A 410 22.87 -2.09 -17.39
N THR A 411 22.49 -3.35 -17.38
CA THR A 411 22.01 -4.04 -18.59
C THR A 411 20.48 -4.06 -18.71
N LEU A 412 19.74 -3.44 -17.79
CA LEU A 412 18.29 -3.48 -17.79
C LEU A 412 17.70 -2.94 -19.11
N SER A 413 18.20 -1.81 -19.61
CA SER A 413 17.74 -1.19 -20.86
C SER A 413 18.07 -1.98 -22.14
N THR A 414 18.84 -3.08 -22.03
CA THR A 414 19.09 -3.97 -23.18
C THR A 414 17.91 -4.92 -23.46
N TYR A 415 17.01 -5.11 -22.50
CA TYR A 415 15.80 -5.93 -22.68
C TYR A 415 14.69 -5.15 -23.37
N LYS A 416 13.75 -5.87 -23.99
CA LYS A 416 12.50 -5.30 -24.48
C LYS A 416 11.82 -4.53 -23.36
N HIS A 417 11.33 -3.32 -23.67
CA HIS A 417 10.57 -2.51 -22.71
C HIS A 417 9.73 -1.51 -23.47
N ARG A 418 8.84 -0.85 -22.77
CA ARG A 418 8.03 0.25 -23.28
C ARG A 418 8.10 1.43 -22.35
N ILE A 419 7.91 2.61 -22.91
CA ILE A 419 7.94 3.87 -22.19
C ILE A 419 6.54 4.44 -22.11
N PHE A 420 6.18 4.99 -20.97
CA PHE A 420 4.99 5.80 -20.78
C PHE A 420 5.36 7.16 -20.20
N TYR A 421 4.79 8.20 -20.77
CA TYR A 421 4.94 9.57 -20.26
C TYR A 421 3.58 10.24 -20.13
N TYR A 422 3.37 10.88 -19.00
CA TYR A 422 2.31 11.82 -18.71
C TYR A 422 2.93 13.14 -18.27
N GLY A 423 2.68 14.26 -18.98
CA GLY A 423 3.27 15.55 -18.66
C GLY A 423 2.88 16.65 -19.65
N GLN A 424 3.39 17.88 -19.44
CA GLN A 424 3.00 19.06 -20.23
C GLN A 424 3.71 19.17 -21.58
N ARG A 425 4.94 18.63 -21.71
CA ARG A 425 5.70 18.72 -22.96
C ARG A 425 5.01 17.95 -24.06
N SER A 426 5.21 18.39 -25.29
CA SER A 426 4.76 17.64 -26.46
C SER A 426 5.50 16.30 -26.58
N GLN A 427 4.88 15.36 -27.26
CA GLN A 427 5.46 14.03 -27.47
C GLN A 427 6.84 14.10 -28.15
N ASP A 428 7.04 14.99 -29.10
CA ASP A 428 8.31 15.14 -29.82
C ASP A 428 9.41 15.79 -28.96
N GLU A 429 9.06 16.72 -28.09
CA GLU A 429 10.01 17.28 -27.11
C GLU A 429 10.50 16.20 -26.15
N VAL A 430 9.59 15.37 -25.61
CA VAL A 430 9.97 14.27 -24.72
C VAL A 430 10.81 13.23 -25.44
N LYS A 431 10.47 12.88 -26.68
CA LYS A 431 11.30 11.98 -27.51
C LYS A 431 12.69 12.51 -27.72
N THR A 432 12.85 13.83 -27.89
CA THR A 432 14.16 14.49 -28.04
C THR A 432 15.00 14.34 -26.76
N VAL A 433 14.39 14.54 -25.59
CA VAL A 433 15.06 14.34 -24.29
C VAL A 433 15.46 12.89 -24.11
N LEU A 434 14.53 11.96 -24.35
CA LEU A 434 14.79 10.52 -24.22
C LEU A 434 15.87 10.06 -25.21
N ALA A 435 15.84 10.48 -26.46
CA ALA A 435 16.84 10.10 -27.46
C ALA A 435 18.25 10.57 -27.09
N LYS A 436 18.37 11.66 -26.31
CA LYS A 436 19.66 12.17 -25.82
C LYS A 436 20.27 11.27 -24.74
N TYR A 437 19.48 10.79 -23.81
CA TYR A 437 19.96 10.12 -22.61
C TYR A 437 19.69 8.61 -22.59
N HIS A 438 18.50 8.16 -23.03
CA HIS A 438 18.12 6.74 -23.07
C HIS A 438 18.75 6.05 -24.27
N LYS A 439 19.82 5.31 -24.02
CA LYS A 439 20.56 4.58 -25.06
C LYS A 439 20.17 3.11 -25.04
N THR A 440 19.66 2.64 -26.16
CA THR A 440 19.25 1.23 -26.35
C THR A 440 19.98 0.63 -27.53
N ASN A 441 20.12 -0.70 -27.52
CA ASN A 441 20.62 -1.47 -28.66
C ASN A 441 19.58 -1.52 -29.78
N GLU A 442 20.01 -1.66 -31.03
CA GLU A 442 19.12 -1.87 -32.18
C GLU A 442 18.24 -3.11 -31.98
N ASN A 443 18.80 -4.19 -31.43
CA ASN A 443 18.10 -5.41 -31.10
C ASN A 443 18.00 -5.56 -29.60
N LEU A 444 16.78 -5.43 -29.07
CA LEU A 444 16.49 -5.63 -27.66
C LEU A 444 16.35 -7.15 -27.35
N LEU A 445 16.89 -7.57 -26.24
CA LEU A 445 16.83 -8.94 -25.76
C LEU A 445 15.41 -9.34 -25.33
N ASP A 446 15.04 -10.58 -25.57
CA ASP A 446 13.88 -11.21 -24.97
C ASP A 446 14.12 -11.42 -23.46
N TYR A 447 13.03 -11.46 -22.70
CA TYR A 447 13.10 -11.71 -21.27
C TYR A 447 13.53 -13.14 -20.95
N PRO A 448 14.23 -13.36 -19.81
CA PRO A 448 14.40 -14.70 -19.28
C PRO A 448 13.04 -15.40 -19.10
N THR A 449 13.00 -16.71 -19.26
CA THR A 449 11.75 -17.47 -19.10
C THR A 449 11.23 -17.34 -17.67
N ALA A 450 9.98 -16.92 -17.53
CA ALA A 450 9.33 -16.83 -16.22
C ALA A 450 9.02 -18.23 -15.66
N LYS A 451 9.24 -18.41 -14.37
CA LYS A 451 8.72 -19.56 -13.62
C LYS A 451 7.20 -19.52 -13.61
N LYS A 452 6.58 -20.69 -13.64
CA LYS A 452 5.12 -20.81 -13.53
C LYS A 452 4.77 -21.42 -12.18
N TYR A 453 3.91 -20.73 -11.44
CA TYR A 453 3.33 -21.23 -10.21
C TYR A 453 1.98 -21.86 -10.54
N THR A 454 1.84 -23.17 -10.28
CA THR A 454 0.64 -23.92 -10.63
C THR A 454 -0.45 -23.70 -9.59
N GLU A 455 -1.59 -23.13 -9.99
CA GLU A 455 -2.74 -22.99 -9.12
C GLU A 455 -3.32 -24.36 -8.77
N GLN A 456 -3.55 -24.58 -7.45
CA GLN A 456 -4.08 -25.84 -6.93
C GLN A 456 -5.56 -25.98 -7.26
N GLU A 457 -5.95 -27.21 -7.67
CA GLU A 457 -7.36 -27.57 -7.81
C GLU A 457 -7.95 -27.91 -6.46
N THR A 458 -9.17 -27.45 -6.21
CA THR A 458 -9.92 -27.73 -4.98
C THR A 458 -11.03 -28.73 -5.29
N LYS A 459 -10.70 -30.02 -5.34
CA LYS A 459 -11.66 -31.11 -5.64
C LYS A 459 -12.46 -31.59 -4.42
N THR A 460 -11.90 -31.38 -3.25
CA THR A 460 -12.48 -31.71 -1.94
C THR A 460 -12.11 -30.60 -0.97
N ASN A 461 -12.90 -30.43 0.07
CA ASN A 461 -12.55 -29.45 1.10
C ASN A 461 -11.22 -29.81 1.76
N LYS A 462 -10.35 -28.80 1.88
CA LYS A 462 -9.07 -28.88 2.60
C LYS A 462 -9.07 -27.87 3.73
N VAL A 463 -8.46 -28.20 4.84
CA VAL A 463 -8.30 -27.28 5.97
C VAL A 463 -6.82 -27.15 6.29
N TYR A 464 -6.27 -25.96 6.08
CA TYR A 464 -4.90 -25.63 6.46
C TYR A 464 -4.90 -24.76 7.71
N PHE A 465 -4.27 -25.25 8.74
CA PHE A 465 -4.22 -24.59 10.04
C PHE A 465 -2.81 -24.15 10.36
N VAL A 466 -2.66 -22.91 10.86
CA VAL A 466 -1.42 -22.40 11.46
C VAL A 466 -1.71 -22.00 12.90
N ASN A 467 -0.93 -22.57 13.83
CA ASN A 467 -1.01 -22.21 15.22
C ASN A 467 -0.36 -20.84 15.47
N TYR A 468 -1.13 -19.88 15.96
CA TYR A 468 -0.65 -18.56 16.33
C TYR A 468 -1.31 -18.10 17.64
N PRO A 469 -0.54 -17.65 18.66
CA PRO A 469 -1.11 -17.25 19.95
C PRO A 469 -1.88 -15.93 19.81
N MET A 470 -3.19 -16.04 19.67
CA MET A 470 -4.11 -14.91 19.55
C MET A 470 -5.45 -15.20 20.24
N VAL A 471 -6.22 -14.14 20.50
CA VAL A 471 -7.54 -14.26 21.15
C VAL A 471 -8.63 -14.66 20.14
N GLN A 472 -8.51 -14.17 18.92
CA GLN A 472 -9.46 -14.43 17.84
C GLN A 472 -8.98 -15.59 16.96
N ALA A 473 -9.90 -16.13 16.15
CA ALA A 473 -9.57 -16.95 14.99
C ALA A 473 -9.79 -16.16 13.71
N GLN A 474 -8.92 -16.34 12.73
CA GLN A 474 -9.11 -15.87 11.36
C GLN A 474 -9.34 -17.06 10.46
N VAL A 475 -10.40 -17.00 9.67
CA VAL A 475 -10.80 -18.06 8.74
C VAL A 475 -11.01 -17.45 7.36
N MET A 476 -10.42 -18.05 6.32
CA MET A 476 -10.67 -17.69 4.94
C MET A 476 -10.98 -18.92 4.11
N PHE A 477 -12.04 -18.85 3.33
CA PHE A 477 -12.41 -19.83 2.33
C PHE A 477 -11.85 -19.40 0.98
N MET A 478 -11.23 -20.30 0.26
CA MET A 478 -10.68 -20.07 -1.07
C MET A 478 -11.11 -21.19 -2.01
N GLY A 479 -11.97 -20.88 -2.95
CA GLY A 479 -12.39 -21.78 -4.03
C GLY A 479 -11.87 -21.29 -5.36
N LYS A 480 -11.10 -22.12 -6.08
CA LYS A 480 -10.70 -21.82 -7.45
C LYS A 480 -11.90 -22.07 -8.38
N ASP A 481 -12.10 -21.13 -9.31
CA ASP A 481 -13.15 -21.24 -10.32
C ASP A 481 -12.55 -21.16 -11.74
N GLU A 482 -13.33 -20.81 -12.72
CA GLU A 482 -12.92 -20.72 -14.13
C GLU A 482 -11.76 -19.76 -14.37
N THR A 483 -11.00 -19.98 -15.44
CA THR A 483 -10.02 -19.00 -15.96
C THR A 483 -10.76 -17.73 -16.38
N PHE A 484 -10.06 -16.58 -16.33
CA PHE A 484 -10.65 -15.28 -16.63
C PHE A 484 -11.64 -15.32 -17.80
N ASN A 485 -12.83 -14.86 -17.53
CA ASN A 485 -13.93 -14.75 -18.47
C ASN A 485 -14.57 -13.36 -18.37
N LYS A 486 -14.55 -12.59 -19.47
CA LYS A 486 -15.08 -11.23 -19.45
C LYS A 486 -16.61 -11.20 -19.28
N THR A 487 -17.32 -12.24 -19.71
CA THR A 487 -18.79 -12.29 -19.64
C THR A 487 -19.30 -12.51 -18.22
N THR A 488 -18.45 -13.02 -17.33
CA THR A 488 -18.74 -13.21 -15.91
C THR A 488 -18.64 -11.90 -15.10
N LEU A 489 -17.89 -10.90 -15.61
CA LEU A 489 -17.58 -9.69 -14.85
C LEU A 489 -18.79 -8.86 -14.39
N PRO A 490 -19.86 -8.65 -15.21
CA PRO A 490 -21.03 -7.90 -14.76
C PRO A 490 -21.72 -8.57 -13.55
N ALA A 491 -21.97 -9.88 -13.65
CA ALA A 491 -22.60 -10.66 -12.57
C ALA A 491 -21.69 -10.73 -11.33
N ALA A 492 -20.38 -10.93 -11.49
CA ALA A 492 -19.40 -10.91 -10.43
C ALA A 492 -19.37 -9.55 -9.70
N ARG A 493 -19.44 -8.43 -10.44
CA ARG A 493 -19.49 -7.09 -9.86
C ARG A 493 -20.74 -6.88 -9.01
N LEU A 494 -21.91 -7.31 -9.53
CA LEU A 494 -23.17 -7.20 -8.81
C LEU A 494 -23.21 -8.14 -7.59
N PHE A 495 -22.70 -9.37 -7.75
CA PHE A 495 -22.57 -10.33 -6.64
C PHE A 495 -21.72 -9.77 -5.49
N ASN A 496 -20.57 -9.18 -5.81
CA ASN A 496 -19.70 -8.59 -4.80
C ASN A 496 -20.39 -7.46 -4.04
N GLU A 497 -21.21 -6.66 -4.68
CA GLU A 497 -21.97 -5.57 -4.05
C GLU A 497 -23.15 -6.10 -3.20
N TYR A 498 -23.91 -7.04 -3.75
CA TYR A 498 -25.09 -7.62 -3.09
C TYR A 498 -24.74 -8.54 -1.94
N PHE A 499 -23.87 -9.51 -2.22
CA PHE A 499 -23.57 -10.60 -1.28
C PHE A 499 -22.39 -10.29 -0.37
N GLY A 500 -21.33 -9.70 -0.92
CA GLY A 500 -19.99 -9.89 -0.40
C GLY A 500 -19.44 -8.84 0.51
N SER A 501 -19.65 -7.55 0.23
CA SER A 501 -18.96 -6.47 0.95
C SER A 501 -19.83 -5.22 1.10
N GLY A 502 -19.53 -4.45 2.13
CA GLY A 502 -20.32 -3.28 2.49
C GLY A 502 -21.36 -3.55 3.57
N LEU A 503 -21.86 -2.48 4.19
CA LEU A 503 -22.76 -2.55 5.34
C LEU A 503 -24.12 -3.19 5.03
N SER A 504 -24.56 -3.12 3.79
CA SER A 504 -25.84 -3.67 3.32
C SER A 504 -25.71 -5.08 2.72
N SER A 505 -24.50 -5.62 2.59
CA SER A 505 -24.31 -6.94 1.97
C SER A 505 -24.88 -8.08 2.82
N ILE A 506 -25.25 -9.18 2.18
CA ILE A 506 -25.78 -10.37 2.84
C ILE A 506 -24.81 -10.88 3.91
N VAL A 507 -23.52 -11.01 3.59
CA VAL A 507 -22.51 -11.49 4.56
C VAL A 507 -22.44 -10.60 5.79
N PHE A 508 -22.43 -9.29 5.61
CA PHE A 508 -22.35 -8.35 6.72
C PHE A 508 -23.61 -8.44 7.60
N GLN A 509 -24.78 -8.43 6.99
CA GLN A 509 -26.05 -8.47 7.71
C GLN A 509 -26.26 -9.80 8.46
N GLU A 510 -25.96 -10.93 7.84
CA GLU A 510 -26.17 -12.24 8.43
C GLU A 510 -25.11 -12.61 9.48
N ILE A 511 -23.83 -12.44 9.16
CA ILE A 511 -22.74 -12.92 10.02
C ILE A 511 -22.45 -11.95 11.16
N ARG A 512 -22.41 -10.64 10.88
CA ARG A 512 -22.03 -9.63 11.86
C ARG A 512 -23.22 -9.09 12.62
N GLU A 513 -24.27 -8.62 11.94
CA GLU A 513 -25.36 -7.90 12.56
C GLU A 513 -26.38 -8.85 13.20
N THR A 514 -26.85 -9.85 12.45
CA THR A 514 -27.91 -10.76 12.92
C THR A 514 -27.39 -11.81 13.89
N LYS A 515 -26.33 -12.54 13.52
CA LYS A 515 -25.78 -13.64 14.32
C LYS A 515 -24.70 -13.21 15.31
N ALA A 516 -24.17 -11.98 15.20
CA ALA A 516 -23.10 -11.44 16.04
C ALA A 516 -21.89 -12.39 16.21
N LEU A 517 -21.54 -13.09 15.13
CA LEU A 517 -20.49 -14.11 15.13
C LEU A 517 -19.10 -13.53 14.84
N ALA A 518 -19.02 -12.40 14.11
CA ALA A 518 -17.77 -11.82 13.68
C ALA A 518 -17.79 -10.28 13.74
N TYR A 519 -16.65 -9.68 14.05
CA TYR A 519 -16.48 -8.24 13.87
C TYR A 519 -16.19 -7.88 12.41
N SER A 520 -15.48 -8.74 11.69
CA SER A 520 -15.14 -8.57 10.28
C SER A 520 -15.54 -9.82 9.51
N ALA A 521 -16.38 -9.64 8.51
CA ALA A 521 -16.77 -10.69 7.58
C ALA A 521 -16.99 -10.09 6.19
N TYR A 522 -16.55 -10.80 5.17
CA TYR A 522 -16.81 -10.45 3.77
C TYR A 522 -16.71 -11.68 2.87
N ALA A 523 -17.29 -11.59 1.68
CA ALA A 523 -17.04 -12.54 0.60
C ALA A 523 -16.88 -11.79 -0.71
N ASN A 524 -16.11 -12.35 -1.65
CA ASN A 524 -15.98 -11.79 -2.96
C ASN A 524 -15.62 -12.85 -4.01
N TYR A 525 -16.08 -12.62 -5.23
CA TYR A 525 -15.62 -13.29 -6.43
C TYR A 525 -14.54 -12.43 -7.07
N THR A 526 -13.28 -12.91 -7.05
CA THR A 526 -12.11 -12.11 -7.44
C THR A 526 -11.95 -12.09 -8.97
N THR A 527 -11.53 -10.95 -9.51
CA THR A 527 -11.13 -10.86 -10.91
C THR A 527 -9.62 -10.97 -11.01
N PRO A 528 -9.05 -11.94 -11.76
CA PRO A 528 -7.61 -12.10 -11.88
C PRO A 528 -6.95 -10.93 -12.62
N ALA A 529 -5.65 -10.76 -12.40
CA ALA A 529 -4.86 -9.72 -13.05
C ALA A 529 -4.58 -10.04 -14.52
N ASN A 530 -4.42 -11.30 -14.87
CA ASN A 530 -4.08 -11.79 -16.21
C ASN A 530 -5.17 -12.70 -16.75
N LYS A 531 -5.29 -12.74 -18.08
CA LYS A 531 -6.29 -13.59 -18.77
C LYS A 531 -6.10 -15.11 -18.57
N ASP A 532 -4.90 -15.54 -18.21
CA ASP A 532 -4.56 -16.95 -18.05
C ASP A 532 -4.66 -17.41 -16.58
N GLU A 533 -5.07 -16.55 -15.65
CA GLU A 533 -5.29 -16.84 -14.24
C GLU A 533 -6.77 -17.11 -13.96
N ALA A 534 -7.05 -17.86 -12.89
CA ALA A 534 -8.41 -18.19 -12.50
C ALA A 534 -9.07 -17.11 -11.62
N HIS A 535 -10.39 -17.05 -11.70
CA HIS A 535 -11.22 -16.43 -10.68
C HIS A 535 -11.20 -17.24 -9.39
N TYR A 536 -11.41 -16.58 -8.26
CA TYR A 536 -11.51 -17.23 -6.94
C TYR A 536 -12.72 -16.71 -6.18
N VAL A 537 -13.46 -17.63 -5.59
CA VAL A 537 -14.37 -17.30 -4.48
C VAL A 537 -13.54 -17.16 -3.23
N ARG A 538 -13.64 -16.04 -2.53
CA ARG A 538 -12.97 -15.80 -1.25
C ARG A 538 -13.98 -15.30 -0.23
N ALA A 539 -14.05 -15.97 0.92
CA ALA A 539 -14.83 -15.48 2.05
C ALA A 539 -13.96 -15.45 3.31
N PHE A 540 -14.15 -14.46 4.15
CA PHE A 540 -13.36 -14.23 5.35
C PHE A 540 -14.26 -14.01 6.58
N VAL A 541 -13.86 -14.59 7.71
CA VAL A 541 -14.46 -14.34 9.01
C VAL A 541 -13.39 -14.20 10.08
N GLY A 542 -13.38 -13.04 10.75
CA GLY A 542 -12.58 -12.80 11.95
C GLY A 542 -13.50 -12.92 13.19
N THR A 543 -13.35 -13.98 13.96
CA THR A 543 -14.27 -14.35 15.04
C THR A 543 -13.56 -14.63 16.37
N GLN A 544 -14.30 -14.74 17.46
CA GLN A 544 -13.77 -15.24 18.72
C GLN A 544 -13.49 -16.75 18.60
N ALA A 545 -12.46 -17.24 19.29
CA ALA A 545 -12.04 -18.64 19.19
C ALA A 545 -13.18 -19.65 19.50
N ASP A 546 -13.98 -19.37 20.53
CA ASP A 546 -15.12 -20.18 20.96
C ASP A 546 -16.32 -20.12 20.00
N LYS A 547 -16.37 -19.15 19.08
CA LYS A 547 -17.41 -18.99 18.06
C LYS A 547 -17.00 -19.47 16.68
N MET A 548 -15.77 -19.96 16.52
CA MET A 548 -15.21 -20.31 15.20
C MET A 548 -16.08 -21.32 14.45
N GLN A 549 -16.53 -22.39 15.07
CA GLN A 549 -17.40 -23.39 14.45
C GLN A 549 -18.68 -22.75 13.93
N MET A 550 -19.42 -22.02 14.78
CA MET A 550 -20.67 -21.37 14.38
C MET A 550 -20.46 -20.36 13.24
N ALA A 551 -19.32 -19.66 13.24
CA ALA A 551 -19.01 -18.69 12.20
C ALA A 551 -18.70 -19.37 10.85
N ILE A 552 -17.97 -20.49 10.86
CA ILE A 552 -17.71 -21.32 9.67
C ILE A 552 -19.03 -21.88 9.12
N GLU A 553 -19.86 -22.49 9.96
CA GLU A 553 -21.15 -23.06 9.57
C GLU A 553 -22.10 -22.01 8.99
N ALA A 554 -22.21 -20.86 9.64
CA ALA A 554 -23.03 -19.76 9.16
C ALA A 554 -22.55 -19.19 7.81
N MET A 555 -21.23 -19.10 7.59
CA MET A 555 -20.68 -18.66 6.31
C MET A 555 -20.96 -19.70 5.22
N LEU A 556 -20.72 -20.97 5.47
CA LEU A 556 -21.03 -22.05 4.52
C LEU A 556 -22.53 -22.13 4.20
N GLU A 557 -23.39 -21.89 5.19
CA GLU A 557 -24.85 -21.85 5.00
C GLU A 557 -25.25 -20.82 3.95
N ILE A 558 -24.78 -19.57 4.09
CA ILE A 558 -25.12 -18.51 3.14
C ILE A 558 -24.38 -18.63 1.81
N MET A 559 -23.21 -19.29 1.78
CA MET A 559 -22.47 -19.58 0.55
C MET A 559 -23.09 -20.76 -0.24
N ASN A 560 -23.90 -21.58 0.38
CA ASN A 560 -24.67 -22.63 -0.30
C ASN A 560 -26.12 -22.20 -0.61
N ASN A 561 -26.67 -21.29 0.19
CA ASN A 561 -28.04 -20.82 0.06
C ASN A 561 -28.09 -19.31 0.11
N MET A 562 -28.01 -18.65 -1.02
CA MET A 562 -28.05 -17.18 -1.09
C MET A 562 -29.41 -16.65 -0.64
N PRO A 563 -29.50 -15.86 0.45
CA PRO A 563 -30.73 -15.20 0.83
C PRO A 563 -31.29 -14.31 -0.29
N GLN A 564 -32.60 -14.41 -0.51
CA GLN A 564 -33.28 -13.62 -1.54
C GLN A 564 -33.83 -12.34 -0.91
N ALA A 565 -33.23 -11.19 -1.21
CA ALA A 565 -33.58 -9.89 -0.67
C ALA A 565 -33.70 -8.85 -1.80
N GLU A 566 -34.90 -8.71 -2.34
CA GLU A 566 -35.15 -7.91 -3.55
C GLU A 566 -34.82 -6.43 -3.36
N GLU A 567 -35.09 -5.85 -2.19
CA GLU A 567 -34.74 -4.47 -1.88
C GLU A 567 -33.21 -4.25 -1.88
N GLN A 568 -32.46 -5.16 -1.27
CA GLN A 568 -30.98 -5.12 -1.25
C GLN A 568 -30.42 -5.34 -2.65
N PHE A 569 -31.02 -6.23 -3.45
CA PHE A 569 -30.64 -6.45 -4.82
C PHE A 569 -30.80 -5.19 -5.67
N ASN A 570 -31.95 -4.53 -5.60
CA ASN A 570 -32.20 -3.28 -6.31
C ASN A 570 -31.26 -2.16 -5.87
N ALA A 571 -31.00 -2.06 -4.55
CA ALA A 571 -30.03 -1.13 -3.99
C ALA A 571 -28.60 -1.41 -4.49
N SER A 572 -28.23 -2.67 -4.69
CA SER A 572 -26.92 -3.07 -5.22
C SER A 572 -26.75 -2.72 -6.69
N ILE A 573 -27.79 -2.90 -7.52
CA ILE A 573 -27.79 -2.40 -8.92
C ILE A 573 -27.59 -0.90 -8.96
N GLU A 574 -28.33 -0.17 -8.11
CA GLU A 574 -28.20 1.29 -8.05
C GLU A 574 -26.81 1.71 -7.56
N SER A 575 -26.24 1.02 -6.57
CA SER A 575 -24.90 1.27 -6.06
C SER A 575 -23.83 1.08 -7.13
N VAL A 576 -23.80 -0.08 -7.80
CA VAL A 576 -22.85 -0.36 -8.90
C VAL A 576 -23.01 0.67 -10.01
N THR A 577 -24.25 0.98 -10.38
CA THR A 577 -24.55 1.96 -11.42
C THR A 577 -24.00 3.35 -11.06
N LYS A 578 -24.30 3.85 -9.85
CA LYS A 578 -23.84 5.16 -9.37
C LYS A 578 -22.32 5.24 -9.21
N GLN A 579 -21.68 4.13 -8.78
CA GLN A 579 -20.22 4.07 -8.71
C GLN A 579 -19.61 4.29 -10.09
N ILE A 580 -20.09 3.61 -11.13
CA ILE A 580 -19.62 3.78 -12.52
C ILE A 580 -19.95 5.17 -13.07
N GLU A 581 -21.15 5.71 -12.79
CA GLU A 581 -21.55 7.05 -13.20
C GLU A 581 -20.69 8.16 -12.62
N SER A 582 -20.22 7.99 -11.38
CA SER A 582 -19.40 8.97 -10.68
C SER A 582 -17.89 8.77 -10.88
N GLU A 583 -17.45 7.56 -11.23
CA GLU A 583 -16.05 7.25 -11.43
C GLU A 583 -15.48 7.99 -12.65
N ARG A 584 -14.32 8.63 -12.44
CA ARG A 584 -13.55 9.29 -13.49
C ARG A 584 -12.13 8.73 -13.50
N ILE A 585 -11.79 8.05 -14.59
CA ILE A 585 -10.41 7.62 -14.85
C ILE A 585 -9.77 8.71 -15.70
N THR A 586 -8.86 9.43 -15.12
CA THR A 586 -8.24 10.61 -15.73
C THR A 586 -6.71 10.53 -15.64
N ARG A 587 -5.99 11.39 -16.37
CA ARG A 587 -4.54 11.56 -16.27
C ARG A 587 -3.77 10.26 -16.59
N ALA A 588 -2.70 10.00 -15.86
CA ALA A 588 -1.91 8.77 -15.98
C ALA A 588 -2.72 7.49 -15.75
N ASN A 589 -3.82 7.54 -14.97
CA ASN A 589 -4.66 6.38 -14.72
C ASN A 589 -5.36 5.85 -15.98
N ILE A 590 -5.50 6.65 -17.03
CA ILE A 590 -5.99 6.21 -18.35
C ILE A 590 -5.04 5.14 -18.92
N PHE A 591 -3.73 5.38 -18.85
CA PHE A 591 -2.74 4.41 -19.31
C PHE A 591 -2.74 3.14 -18.44
N TRP A 592 -2.82 3.27 -17.13
CA TRP A 592 -2.85 2.10 -16.24
C TRP A 592 -4.14 1.29 -16.40
N SER A 593 -5.27 1.94 -16.65
CA SER A 593 -6.51 1.26 -17.01
C SER A 593 -6.37 0.47 -18.32
N TYR A 594 -5.73 1.06 -19.33
CA TYR A 594 -5.42 0.40 -20.58
C TYR A 594 -4.49 -0.81 -20.40
N GLU A 595 -3.40 -0.66 -19.63
CA GLU A 595 -2.48 -1.76 -19.33
C GLU A 595 -3.17 -2.92 -18.62
N ASN A 596 -4.05 -2.62 -17.65
CA ASN A 596 -4.84 -3.63 -16.95
C ASN A 596 -5.85 -4.32 -17.87
N ALA A 597 -6.51 -3.58 -18.76
CA ALA A 597 -7.40 -4.15 -19.77
C ALA A 597 -6.62 -5.09 -20.72
N LYS A 598 -5.46 -4.64 -21.21
CA LYS A 598 -4.60 -5.42 -22.11
C LYS A 598 -4.11 -6.73 -21.48
N ARG A 599 -3.75 -6.74 -20.20
CA ARG A 599 -3.36 -7.97 -19.47
C ARG A 599 -4.47 -9.01 -19.47
N ARG A 600 -5.72 -8.57 -19.44
CA ARG A 600 -6.92 -9.42 -19.50
C ARG A 600 -7.40 -9.72 -20.92
N GLY A 601 -6.65 -9.27 -21.93
CA GLY A 601 -7.05 -9.43 -23.35
C GLY A 601 -8.24 -8.55 -23.76
N LEU A 602 -8.51 -7.48 -22.99
CA LEU A 602 -9.56 -6.52 -23.30
C LEU A 602 -9.00 -5.36 -24.12
N THR A 603 -9.82 -4.82 -25.03
CA THR A 603 -9.46 -3.69 -25.90
C THR A 603 -10.24 -2.42 -25.62
N THR A 604 -11.25 -2.52 -24.75
CA THR A 604 -12.18 -1.44 -24.39
C THR A 604 -12.30 -1.30 -22.88
N ASP A 605 -12.85 -0.18 -22.45
CA ASP A 605 -13.19 0.05 -21.05
C ASP A 605 -14.37 -0.86 -20.65
N ILE A 606 -14.09 -1.90 -19.91
CA ILE A 606 -15.05 -2.93 -19.48
C ILE A 606 -16.19 -2.36 -18.61
N ARG A 607 -16.02 -1.18 -18.00
CA ARG A 607 -17.08 -0.52 -17.23
C ARG A 607 -18.34 -0.27 -18.05
N ARG A 608 -18.19 -0.09 -19.37
CA ARG A 608 -19.33 0.07 -20.28
C ARG A 608 -20.21 -1.18 -20.34
N ASP A 609 -19.58 -2.34 -20.46
CA ASP A 609 -20.28 -3.62 -20.53
C ASP A 609 -20.95 -3.91 -19.17
N ILE A 610 -20.20 -3.75 -18.07
CA ILE A 610 -20.72 -3.90 -16.69
C ILE A 610 -21.92 -2.96 -16.46
N TYR A 611 -21.81 -1.68 -16.81
CA TYR A 611 -22.88 -0.70 -16.62
C TYR A 611 -24.14 -1.05 -17.39
N THR A 612 -23.98 -1.53 -18.61
CA THR A 612 -25.09 -1.88 -19.48
C THR A 612 -25.81 -3.13 -19.00
N GLU A 613 -25.05 -4.19 -18.66
CA GLU A 613 -25.58 -5.50 -18.30
C GLU A 613 -26.18 -5.49 -16.89
N VAL A 614 -25.49 -4.93 -15.88
CA VAL A 614 -25.97 -4.87 -14.49
C VAL A 614 -27.34 -4.20 -14.39
N ARG A 615 -27.62 -3.17 -15.17
CA ARG A 615 -28.90 -2.47 -15.17
C ARG A 615 -30.07 -3.30 -15.69
N GLY A 616 -29.80 -4.32 -16.47
CA GLY A 616 -30.80 -5.25 -17.01
C GLY A 616 -30.92 -6.56 -16.23
N MET A 617 -30.04 -6.81 -15.25
CA MET A 617 -30.04 -8.05 -14.48
C MET A 617 -31.23 -8.15 -13.55
N THR A 618 -31.71 -9.37 -13.36
CA THR A 618 -32.72 -9.76 -12.40
C THR A 618 -32.07 -10.50 -11.21
N LEU A 619 -32.79 -10.59 -10.09
CA LEU A 619 -32.34 -11.43 -8.96
C LEU A 619 -32.15 -12.90 -9.37
N GLN A 620 -32.92 -13.37 -10.37
CA GLN A 620 -32.78 -14.72 -10.92
C GLN A 620 -31.45 -14.90 -11.67
N ASP A 621 -31.01 -13.88 -12.44
CA ASP A 621 -29.71 -13.92 -13.11
C ASP A 621 -28.56 -13.98 -12.10
N LEU A 622 -28.67 -13.21 -11.02
CA LEU A 622 -27.69 -13.24 -9.94
C LEU A 622 -27.71 -14.59 -9.20
N GLN A 623 -28.90 -15.18 -8.99
CA GLN A 623 -29.03 -16.52 -8.41
C GLN A 623 -28.40 -17.58 -9.32
N GLN A 624 -28.55 -17.45 -10.63
CA GLN A 624 -27.90 -18.37 -11.56
C GLN A 624 -26.37 -18.25 -11.47
N PHE A 625 -25.83 -17.04 -11.46
CA PHE A 625 -24.38 -16.81 -11.24
C PHE A 625 -23.94 -17.45 -9.91
N PHE A 626 -24.69 -17.25 -8.85
CA PHE A 626 -24.39 -17.83 -7.55
C PHE A 626 -24.36 -19.37 -7.61
N ASN A 627 -25.34 -19.98 -8.25
CA ASN A 627 -25.42 -21.44 -8.39
C ASN A 627 -24.27 -22.01 -9.23
N ASP A 628 -23.85 -21.29 -10.27
CA ASP A 628 -22.82 -21.76 -11.20
C ASP A 628 -21.40 -21.63 -10.61
N HIS A 629 -21.17 -20.64 -9.73
CA HIS A 629 -19.83 -20.27 -9.31
C HIS A 629 -19.56 -20.33 -7.79
N ILE A 630 -20.61 -20.31 -6.95
CA ILE A 630 -20.47 -20.18 -5.49
C ILE A 630 -21.06 -21.36 -4.74
N ALA A 631 -22.34 -21.70 -5.02
CA ALA A 631 -23.05 -22.75 -4.31
C ALA A 631 -22.41 -24.12 -4.54
N ASP A 632 -22.47 -24.97 -3.51
CA ASP A 632 -21.97 -26.36 -3.53
C ASP A 632 -20.49 -26.49 -3.96
N ASN A 633 -19.75 -25.38 -3.90
CA ASN A 633 -18.32 -25.38 -4.23
C ASN A 633 -17.50 -26.02 -3.12
N THR A 634 -16.31 -26.49 -3.47
CA THR A 634 -15.31 -26.97 -2.53
C THR A 634 -14.26 -25.90 -2.24
N TYR A 635 -13.80 -25.84 -0.99
CA TYR A 635 -12.91 -24.78 -0.52
C TYR A 635 -11.64 -25.31 0.10
N THR A 636 -10.54 -24.62 -0.12
CA THR A 636 -9.39 -24.64 0.78
C THR A 636 -9.67 -23.62 1.88
N ILE A 637 -9.89 -24.09 3.09
CA ILE A 637 -10.17 -23.28 4.27
C ILE A 637 -8.86 -23.07 5.01
N ILE A 638 -8.38 -21.84 5.10
CA ILE A 638 -7.22 -21.49 5.90
C ILE A 638 -7.65 -20.92 7.24
N VAL A 639 -7.08 -21.44 8.32
CA VAL A 639 -7.42 -21.07 9.70
C VAL A 639 -6.15 -20.71 10.45
N MET A 640 -6.14 -19.55 11.10
CA MET A 640 -5.08 -19.14 12.01
C MET A 640 -5.68 -18.80 13.37
N GLY A 641 -5.08 -19.32 14.42
CA GLY A 641 -5.51 -19.08 15.80
C GLY A 641 -4.75 -19.93 16.81
N ASP A 642 -5.07 -19.72 18.08
CA ASP A 642 -4.46 -20.47 19.20
C ASP A 642 -5.06 -21.88 19.31
N LYS A 643 -4.28 -22.91 19.00
CA LYS A 643 -4.77 -24.29 18.99
C LYS A 643 -5.28 -24.79 20.33
N THR A 644 -4.93 -24.14 21.43
CA THR A 644 -5.45 -24.49 22.76
C THR A 644 -6.86 -23.98 23.01
N LYS A 645 -7.35 -23.09 22.15
CA LYS A 645 -8.68 -22.44 22.26
C LYS A 645 -9.63 -22.84 21.15
N LEU A 646 -9.13 -23.44 20.06
CA LEU A 646 -9.92 -23.81 18.89
C LEU A 646 -10.36 -25.28 18.95
N ASP A 647 -11.54 -25.56 18.41
CA ASP A 647 -12.01 -26.93 18.18
C ASP A 647 -11.35 -27.53 16.93
N LEU A 648 -10.19 -28.18 17.12
CA LEU A 648 -9.47 -28.84 16.03
C LEU A 648 -10.18 -30.09 15.53
N ALA A 649 -10.99 -30.77 16.38
CA ALA A 649 -11.76 -31.94 15.96
C ALA A 649 -12.84 -31.54 14.93
N TYR A 650 -13.48 -30.40 15.15
CA TYR A 650 -14.39 -29.82 14.16
C TYR A 650 -13.66 -29.50 12.85
N LEU A 651 -12.50 -28.84 12.90
CA LEU A 651 -11.73 -28.54 11.69
C LEU A 651 -11.33 -29.80 10.90
N GLN A 652 -11.01 -30.89 11.59
CA GLN A 652 -10.72 -32.20 10.98
C GLN A 652 -11.98 -32.86 10.36
N SER A 653 -13.16 -32.49 10.82
CA SER A 653 -14.41 -33.07 10.30
C SER A 653 -14.93 -32.44 9.02
N ILE A 654 -14.48 -31.18 8.71
CA ILE A 654 -15.01 -30.41 7.57
C ILE A 654 -14.15 -30.50 6.31
N GLY A 655 -12.99 -31.16 6.36
CA GLY A 655 -12.11 -31.32 5.19
C GLY A 655 -10.81 -32.08 5.51
N GLU A 656 -9.99 -32.29 4.50
CA GLU A 656 -8.64 -32.85 4.65
C GLU A 656 -7.78 -31.87 5.46
N PHE A 657 -7.54 -32.20 6.73
CA PHE A 657 -6.86 -31.31 7.67
C PHE A 657 -5.33 -31.45 7.59
N LYS A 658 -4.65 -30.31 7.55
CA LYS A 658 -3.18 -30.22 7.69
C LYS A 658 -2.80 -29.04 8.58
N GLU A 659 -2.08 -29.29 9.67
CA GLU A 659 -1.35 -28.25 10.40
C GLU A 659 -0.07 -27.91 9.63
N LEU A 660 0.08 -26.62 9.26
CA LEU A 660 1.24 -26.11 8.52
C LEU A 660 2.20 -25.44 9.49
N THR A 661 3.50 -25.61 9.24
CA THR A 661 4.52 -24.84 9.94
C THR A 661 4.80 -23.52 9.23
N LEU A 662 5.40 -22.57 9.95
CA LEU A 662 5.80 -21.28 9.36
C LEU A 662 6.89 -21.50 8.29
N GLU A 663 7.78 -22.48 8.48
CA GLU A 663 8.82 -22.84 7.51
C GLU A 663 8.21 -23.36 6.20
N GLU A 664 7.13 -24.16 6.27
CA GLU A 664 6.45 -24.67 5.06
C GLU A 664 5.82 -23.55 4.24
N ILE A 665 5.19 -22.56 4.90
CA ILE A 665 4.45 -21.50 4.18
C ILE A 665 5.32 -20.32 3.74
N PHE A 666 6.47 -20.10 4.39
CA PHE A 666 7.42 -19.04 4.01
C PHE A 666 8.60 -19.58 3.16
N GLY A 667 8.91 -20.86 3.24
CA GLY A 667 10.00 -21.47 2.47
C GLY A 667 11.40 -21.27 3.08
N TYR A 668 11.52 -20.76 4.33
CA TYR A 668 12.79 -20.53 5.04
C TYR A 668 12.67 -20.70 6.54
#